data_f28a14d510b4cedcc14eb71651122b79
#
_entry.id   f28a14d510b4cedcc14eb71651122b79
#
_cell.length_a   1.000
_cell.length_b   1.000
_cell.length_c   1.000
_cell.angle_alpha   90.00
_cell.angle_beta   90.00
_cell.angle_gamma   90.00
#
_symmetry.space_group_name_H-M   'P 1'
#
loop_
_entity.id
_entity.type
_entity.pdbx_description
1 polymer ?
#
loop_
_entity_poly.entity_id
_entity_poly.type
_entity_poly.pdbx_seq_one_letter_code
_entity_poly.pdbx_strand_id
1 'polypeptide(L)'
;MMLLLAAAGVSAGNSITREGDVIRLRAGVIEKTIRISGGAVLSDSLTVAGIPLLDAKSEELSFQISRAAPNRNPLELHSDSGAAALSVAETKAGGTDALAVNAGGKSDPKGVAPGVKWVDVRSFSASRWAPCFELSKVTAFSPKPGVQRLHIRTRALKDPVLAGVSINQIYETYDGFPVIRKWVEIHNNGANWLKLDNLRIDGMRLKPEICNQTMLTPSERGAVASVIAFSHTDKTKGVIVASEVPSALRDIDAGGASGYNAEHFEWVLGPAEGFTSEQVFIYGFAGEVLKTPSAESLPMDRTVEDGFKQFLREQLGISPDHLQIPAPLWCSWSNFGPKLTDAIVREQADIAAKCGFAVMQLDDGWQKGRLGTTPDPKTFTDFRATCDYILSKGLRIGLWVSTFRDPDAPDFQTLPDAASAPAVTRLGGVAMSFASAWRQYYARDLVSLRDIYDVTYFKQDFTNIRFGDLAAGHDSRTRKESLLRGLRGLLESQALLRRLAPDVANEITHEIYWGTPGTPCDLAALKNASLYHVPPNDYSGCGHAKERPGASADWNKYKPDNLRAELVKGCLNARNQLYAHRGLPLECVEYFGAATVNWKGSLTPQVQDRQVCSWLMGSPAVYTGDLASLTQENIARYRNRFDILKRLEKTYGIYRHFQYSGVPTPTDTGWHWWGKLDKRGCGAVVVLRGSQGTNNCSVNIPWVDPAKTYAVAALFQNQPLGLFTGAQLREGKLNLALPPLGQEILELSPPTE
;
A
#
# COMPACT_ATOMS: atom_id res chain seq x y z
N MET A 1 -25.26 -7.08 -43.41
CA MET A 1 -26.26 -6.92 -42.33
C MET A 1 -25.81 -7.83 -41.22
N MET A 2 -24.86 -7.34 -40.43
CA MET A 2 -24.29 -8.04 -39.25
C MET A 2 -24.81 -7.31 -38.02
N LEU A 3 -25.56 -8.02 -37.21
CA LEU A 3 -26.13 -7.50 -35.98
C LEU A 3 -25.02 -7.10 -35.02
N LEU A 4 -24.96 -5.79 -34.73
CA LEU A 4 -24.35 -5.27 -33.53
C LEU A 4 -25.23 -5.71 -32.34
N LEU A 5 -24.84 -6.76 -31.65
CA LEU A 5 -25.27 -6.99 -30.27
C LEU A 5 -24.50 -6.01 -29.37
N ALA A 6 -25.11 -4.85 -29.17
CA ALA A 6 -24.76 -4.01 -28.03
C ALA A 6 -25.00 -4.85 -26.78
N ALA A 7 -23.94 -5.20 -26.08
CA ALA A 7 -24.03 -5.72 -24.72
C ALA A 7 -24.63 -4.61 -23.85
N ALA A 8 -25.96 -4.58 -23.77
CA ALA A 8 -26.66 -3.85 -22.74
C ALA A 8 -26.19 -4.47 -21.41
N GLY A 9 -25.29 -3.79 -20.74
CA GLY A 9 -24.93 -4.12 -19.37
C GLY A 9 -26.18 -3.98 -18.52
N VAL A 10 -26.86 -5.10 -18.29
CA VAL A 10 -27.82 -5.22 -17.21
C VAL A 10 -27.01 -4.99 -15.94
N SER A 11 -27.09 -3.80 -15.40
CA SER A 11 -26.76 -3.51 -14.02
C SER A 11 -27.70 -4.35 -13.14
N ALA A 12 -27.39 -5.64 -13.01
CA ALA A 12 -28.02 -6.45 -11.99
C ALA A 12 -27.57 -5.85 -10.66
N GLY A 13 -28.50 -5.18 -9.98
CA GLY A 13 -28.25 -4.65 -8.64
C GLY A 13 -27.72 -5.75 -7.74
N ASN A 14 -26.98 -5.38 -6.71
CA ASN A 14 -26.53 -6.34 -5.72
C ASN A 14 -27.76 -6.91 -4.98
N SER A 15 -27.71 -8.18 -4.63
CA SER A 15 -28.81 -8.81 -3.88
C SER A 15 -28.31 -9.91 -2.98
N ILE A 16 -28.96 -10.03 -1.82
CA ILE A 16 -28.81 -11.14 -0.90
C ILE A 16 -30.19 -11.79 -0.75
N THR A 17 -30.32 -13.03 -1.22
CA THR A 17 -31.58 -13.78 -1.11
C THR A 17 -31.36 -15.06 -0.32
N ARG A 18 -32.42 -15.50 0.39
CA ARG A 18 -32.42 -16.75 1.15
C ARG A 18 -33.61 -17.59 0.79
N GLU A 19 -33.37 -18.83 0.45
CA GLU A 19 -34.37 -19.86 0.16
C GLU A 19 -34.07 -21.11 1.01
N GLY A 20 -34.78 -21.27 2.11
CA GLY A 20 -34.51 -22.34 3.08
C GLY A 20 -33.12 -22.21 3.68
N ASP A 21 -32.28 -23.21 3.43
CA ASP A 21 -30.89 -23.28 3.90
C ASP A 21 -29.85 -22.71 2.90
N VAL A 22 -30.31 -22.22 1.77
CA VAL A 22 -29.46 -21.68 0.70
C VAL A 22 -29.54 -20.16 0.70
N ILE A 23 -28.38 -19.53 0.70
CA ILE A 23 -28.22 -18.07 0.61
C ILE A 23 -27.42 -17.75 -0.65
N ARG A 24 -27.91 -16.82 -1.45
CA ARG A 24 -27.24 -16.34 -2.67
C ARG A 24 -26.87 -14.89 -2.50
N LEU A 25 -25.59 -14.58 -2.74
CA LEU A 25 -25.05 -13.22 -2.82
C LEU A 25 -24.70 -12.93 -4.28
N ARG A 26 -25.33 -11.91 -4.85
CA ARG A 26 -25.06 -11.46 -6.23
C ARG A 26 -24.53 -10.05 -6.22
N ALA A 27 -23.47 -9.81 -7.00
CA ALA A 27 -22.93 -8.50 -7.23
C ALA A 27 -22.32 -8.43 -8.65
N GLY A 28 -22.98 -7.75 -9.57
CA GLY A 28 -22.55 -7.68 -10.97
C GLY A 28 -22.37 -9.09 -11.59
N VAL A 29 -21.15 -9.38 -12.05
CA VAL A 29 -20.81 -10.68 -12.68
C VAL A 29 -20.50 -11.81 -11.70
N ILE A 30 -20.40 -11.51 -10.39
CA ILE A 30 -20.06 -12.51 -9.36
C ILE A 30 -21.32 -12.98 -8.61
N GLU A 31 -21.42 -14.27 -8.38
CA GLU A 31 -22.45 -14.87 -7.52
C GLU A 31 -21.79 -15.91 -6.61
N LYS A 32 -22.09 -15.84 -5.31
CA LYS A 32 -21.69 -16.83 -4.30
C LYS A 32 -22.92 -17.47 -3.68
N THR A 33 -22.96 -18.80 -3.62
CA THR A 33 -24.00 -19.55 -2.93
C THR A 33 -23.42 -20.18 -1.68
N ILE A 34 -24.09 -19.97 -0.56
CA ILE A 34 -23.77 -20.50 0.75
C ILE A 34 -24.90 -21.42 1.18
N ARG A 35 -24.57 -22.59 1.68
CA ARG A 35 -25.53 -23.54 2.24
C ARG A 35 -25.33 -23.65 3.74
N ILE A 36 -26.41 -23.62 4.50
CA ILE A 36 -26.39 -23.87 5.94
C ILE A 36 -26.88 -25.30 6.19
N SER A 37 -26.08 -26.14 6.82
CA SER A 37 -26.41 -27.52 7.13
C SER A 37 -26.09 -27.81 8.62
N GLY A 38 -27.12 -27.97 9.44
CA GLY A 38 -26.97 -28.02 10.88
C GLY A 38 -26.37 -26.72 11.42
N GLY A 39 -25.20 -26.74 11.99
CA GLY A 39 -24.44 -25.55 12.39
C GLY A 39 -23.34 -25.17 11.40
N ALA A 40 -23.16 -25.91 10.32
CA ALA A 40 -22.13 -25.66 9.33
C ALA A 40 -22.56 -24.62 8.29
N VAL A 41 -21.65 -23.71 7.94
CA VAL A 41 -21.78 -22.75 6.86
C VAL A 41 -20.85 -23.22 5.74
N LEU A 42 -21.42 -23.65 4.63
CA LEU A 42 -20.72 -24.34 3.54
C LEU A 42 -20.67 -23.48 2.29
N SER A 43 -19.52 -23.46 1.63
CA SER A 43 -19.36 -22.87 0.29
C SER A 43 -19.94 -23.82 -0.75
N ASP A 44 -21.07 -23.46 -1.34
CA ASP A 44 -21.76 -24.31 -2.32
C ASP A 44 -21.29 -23.99 -3.75
N SER A 45 -21.18 -22.69 -4.08
CA SER A 45 -20.65 -22.26 -5.37
C SER A 45 -20.12 -20.84 -5.32
N LEU A 46 -19.19 -20.53 -6.21
CA LEU A 46 -18.79 -19.20 -6.62
C LEU A 46 -18.73 -19.19 -8.15
N THR A 47 -19.45 -18.29 -8.78
CA THR A 47 -19.45 -18.16 -10.24
C THR A 47 -19.07 -16.74 -10.65
N VAL A 48 -18.42 -16.61 -11.79
CA VAL A 48 -18.18 -15.33 -12.47
C VAL A 48 -18.71 -15.46 -13.90
N ALA A 49 -19.63 -14.57 -14.26
CA ALA A 49 -20.35 -14.64 -15.54
C ALA A 49 -20.94 -16.05 -15.82
N GLY A 50 -21.50 -16.68 -14.77
CA GLY A 50 -22.12 -17.99 -14.82
C GLY A 50 -21.15 -19.20 -14.81
N ILE A 51 -19.83 -18.96 -14.84
CA ILE A 51 -18.83 -20.03 -14.83
C ILE A 51 -18.42 -20.36 -13.39
N PRO A 52 -18.54 -21.65 -12.98
CA PRO A 52 -18.20 -22.07 -11.62
C PRO A 52 -16.68 -22.11 -11.41
N LEU A 53 -16.21 -21.46 -10.33
CA LEU A 53 -14.79 -21.31 -10.00
C LEU A 53 -14.33 -22.21 -8.85
N LEU A 54 -15.23 -22.65 -7.95
CA LEU A 54 -14.84 -23.38 -6.73
C LEU A 54 -14.61 -24.88 -6.98
N ASP A 55 -13.56 -25.39 -6.35
CA ASP A 55 -13.36 -26.81 -6.10
C ASP A 55 -14.31 -27.30 -4.98
N ALA A 56 -14.69 -28.55 -5.01
CA ALA A 56 -15.57 -29.20 -4.02
C ALA A 56 -15.00 -29.21 -2.57
N LYS A 57 -13.71 -28.94 -2.41
CA LYS A 57 -13.03 -28.84 -1.10
C LYS A 57 -13.04 -27.44 -0.52
N SER A 58 -13.76 -26.49 -1.12
CA SER A 58 -13.85 -25.12 -0.62
C SER A 58 -14.58 -25.05 0.72
N GLU A 59 -14.09 -24.22 1.60
CA GLU A 59 -14.66 -23.95 2.92
C GLU A 59 -14.98 -22.45 3.09
N GLU A 60 -15.97 -22.13 3.94
CA GLU A 60 -16.25 -20.73 4.24
C GLU A 60 -15.32 -20.15 5.29
N LEU A 61 -14.99 -20.94 6.30
CA LEU A 61 -14.19 -20.51 7.44
C LEU A 61 -13.46 -21.70 8.04
N SER A 62 -12.20 -21.52 8.39
CA SER A 62 -11.49 -22.47 9.23
C SER A 62 -10.63 -21.78 10.26
N PHE A 63 -10.48 -22.38 11.43
CA PHE A 63 -9.65 -21.86 12.53
C PHE A 63 -9.29 -22.97 13.51
N GLN A 64 -8.37 -22.64 14.40
CA GLN A 64 -8.02 -23.47 15.54
C GLN A 64 -8.26 -22.70 16.83
N ILE A 65 -8.79 -23.37 17.85
CA ILE A 65 -9.02 -22.81 19.15
C ILE A 65 -8.55 -23.76 20.25
N SER A 66 -8.02 -23.20 21.31
CA SER A 66 -7.62 -23.93 22.51
C SER A 66 -8.05 -23.16 23.77
N ARG A 67 -8.12 -23.82 24.91
CA ARG A 67 -8.37 -23.17 26.20
C ARG A 67 -7.15 -23.13 27.08
N ALA A 68 -7.08 -22.14 27.97
CA ALA A 68 -6.07 -22.16 29.03
C ALA A 68 -6.30 -23.34 29.99
N ALA A 69 -5.23 -23.94 30.47
CA ALA A 69 -5.31 -24.96 31.54
C ALA A 69 -6.04 -24.38 32.77
N PRO A 70 -6.85 -25.17 33.45
CA PRO A 70 -7.54 -24.71 34.67
C PRO A 70 -6.59 -24.03 35.67
N ASN A 71 -7.06 -22.99 36.36
CA ASN A 71 -6.36 -22.23 37.38
C ASN A 71 -5.19 -21.34 36.91
N ARG A 72 -5.15 -20.96 35.63
CA ARG A 72 -4.18 -19.94 35.16
C ARG A 72 -4.87 -18.84 34.38
N ASN A 73 -4.75 -17.63 34.89
CA ASN A 73 -5.20 -16.41 34.20
C ASN A 73 -4.04 -15.85 33.35
N PRO A 74 -4.18 -15.71 32.03
CA PRO A 74 -3.15 -15.11 31.18
C PRO A 74 -2.71 -13.71 31.60
N LEU A 75 -3.58 -12.95 32.28
CA LEU A 75 -3.26 -11.60 32.78
C LEU A 75 -2.35 -11.61 34.01
N GLU A 76 -2.31 -12.69 34.79
CA GLU A 76 -1.44 -12.81 36.00
C GLU A 76 0.03 -13.03 35.65
N LEU A 77 0.33 -13.39 34.40
CA LEU A 77 1.70 -13.61 33.93
C LEU A 77 2.49 -12.33 33.67
N HIS A 78 1.81 -11.21 33.53
CA HIS A 78 2.47 -9.92 33.36
C HIS A 78 2.97 -9.31 34.66
N SER A 79 2.43 -9.73 35.82
CA SER A 79 2.83 -9.21 37.14
C SER A 79 4.09 -9.86 37.72
N ASP A 80 4.44 -11.08 37.27
CA ASP A 80 5.58 -11.87 37.81
C ASP A 80 6.86 -11.77 36.95
N SER A 81 6.80 -11.16 35.78
CA SER A 81 7.97 -10.89 34.97
C SER A 81 8.74 -9.69 35.53
N GLY A 82 9.42 -9.88 36.66
CA GLY A 82 10.44 -8.95 37.11
C GLY A 82 11.38 -8.65 35.93
N ALA A 83 11.55 -7.37 35.64
CA ALA A 83 12.33 -6.84 34.56
C ALA A 83 13.75 -7.44 34.53
N ALA A 84 13.92 -8.58 33.88
CA ALA A 84 15.22 -9.06 33.47
C ALA A 84 15.57 -8.25 32.20
N ALA A 85 16.32 -7.20 32.39
CA ALA A 85 16.91 -6.41 31.32
C ALA A 85 17.72 -7.33 30.41
N LEU A 86 17.16 -7.71 29.27
CA LEU A 86 17.91 -8.31 28.18
C LEU A 86 18.62 -7.17 27.45
N SER A 87 19.90 -6.97 27.75
CA SER A 87 20.77 -6.13 26.95
C SER A 87 20.84 -6.72 25.54
N VAL A 88 20.22 -6.07 24.61
CA VAL A 88 20.42 -6.35 23.19
C VAL A 88 21.76 -5.73 22.81
N ALA A 89 22.71 -6.56 22.40
CA ALA A 89 23.98 -6.10 21.87
C ALA A 89 23.73 -5.10 20.72
N GLU A 90 24.40 -3.96 20.80
CA GLU A 90 24.43 -2.98 19.71
C GLU A 90 24.87 -3.64 18.42
N THR A 91 23.95 -3.82 17.47
CA THR A 91 24.34 -4.07 16.10
C THR A 91 24.86 -2.75 15.53
N LYS A 92 26.16 -2.68 15.32
CA LYS A 92 26.83 -1.56 14.68
C LYS A 92 26.08 -1.18 13.39
N ALA A 93 25.67 0.08 13.34
CA ALA A 93 25.07 0.68 12.15
C ALA A 93 26.04 0.57 10.97
N GLY A 94 25.68 -0.19 9.98
CA GLY A 94 26.52 -0.32 8.79
C GLY A 94 26.18 -1.49 7.87
N GLY A 95 24.94 -1.83 7.70
CA GLY A 95 24.57 -2.82 6.68
C GLY A 95 23.09 -3.12 6.67
N THR A 96 22.50 -3.03 5.50
CA THR A 96 21.11 -3.41 5.21
C THR A 96 20.84 -4.92 5.40
N ASP A 97 21.85 -5.69 5.81
CA ASP A 97 21.79 -7.15 5.95
C ASP A 97 21.43 -7.64 7.36
N ALA A 98 21.24 -6.75 8.34
CA ALA A 98 20.89 -7.13 9.71
C ALA A 98 19.41 -7.48 9.91
N LEU A 99 18.61 -7.59 8.86
CA LEU A 99 17.21 -8.02 8.89
C LEU A 99 16.99 -9.49 8.56
N ALA A 100 18.02 -10.32 8.63
CA ALA A 100 17.82 -11.75 8.80
C ALA A 100 17.27 -12.00 10.22
N VAL A 101 16.00 -11.66 10.43
CA VAL A 101 15.25 -12.30 11.50
C VAL A 101 15.24 -13.77 11.14
N ASN A 102 16.04 -14.58 11.85
CA ASN A 102 16.01 -16.01 11.75
C ASN A 102 14.57 -16.50 11.94
N ALA A 103 13.82 -16.62 10.89
CA ALA A 103 12.53 -17.30 10.86
C ALA A 103 12.69 -18.82 11.14
N GLY A 104 13.92 -19.28 11.38
CA GLY A 104 14.29 -20.67 11.63
C GLY A 104 15.13 -20.90 12.90
N GLY A 105 15.33 -19.90 13.74
CA GLY A 105 16.10 -20.08 14.98
C GLY A 105 15.35 -20.84 16.05
N LYS A 106 15.61 -22.12 16.21
CA LYS A 106 15.32 -22.90 17.41
C LYS A 106 16.17 -22.36 18.58
N SER A 107 15.78 -21.26 19.16
CA SER A 107 16.24 -20.87 20.48
C SER A 107 15.15 -20.07 21.16
N ASP A 108 14.37 -20.71 22.02
CA ASP A 108 13.59 -19.97 22.99
C ASP A 108 14.55 -19.08 23.79
N PRO A 109 14.29 -17.76 23.83
CA PRO A 109 15.06 -16.89 24.70
C PRO A 109 14.85 -17.41 26.16
N LYS A 110 15.91 -17.87 26.78
CA LYS A 110 15.90 -18.21 28.20
C LYS A 110 15.51 -16.95 28.96
N GLY A 111 14.31 -16.92 29.54
CA GLY A 111 13.84 -15.81 30.35
C GLY A 111 12.39 -15.36 30.14
N VAL A 112 11.66 -15.97 29.22
CA VAL A 112 10.21 -15.77 29.14
C VAL A 112 9.57 -16.57 30.28
N ALA A 113 8.72 -15.93 31.09
CA ALA A 113 7.91 -16.60 32.09
C ALA A 113 7.21 -17.82 31.44
N PRO A 114 7.08 -18.96 32.17
CA PRO A 114 6.49 -20.15 31.59
C PRO A 114 5.11 -19.83 31.07
N GLY A 115 4.96 -19.86 29.72
CA GLY A 115 3.75 -19.48 29.03
C GLY A 115 2.53 -20.24 29.56
N VAL A 116 1.36 -19.64 29.41
CA VAL A 116 0.09 -20.34 29.70
C VAL A 116 0.08 -21.64 28.92
N LYS A 117 -0.17 -22.75 29.62
CA LYS A 117 -0.37 -24.03 28.95
C LYS A 117 -1.76 -24.02 28.28
N TRP A 118 -1.75 -24.08 26.98
CA TRP A 118 -2.97 -24.20 26.17
C TRP A 118 -3.28 -25.69 25.98
N VAL A 119 -4.51 -26.05 26.27
CA VAL A 119 -4.99 -27.45 26.22
C VAL A 119 -6.26 -27.55 25.36
N ASP A 120 -6.69 -28.78 25.11
CA ASP A 120 -7.93 -29.08 24.39
C ASP A 120 -8.04 -28.38 23.06
N VAL A 121 -6.99 -28.48 22.24
CA VAL A 121 -6.94 -27.90 20.91
C VAL A 121 -8.04 -28.48 20.01
N ARG A 122 -8.83 -27.61 19.38
CA ARG A 122 -9.88 -27.95 18.42
C ARG A 122 -9.60 -27.26 17.09
N SER A 123 -9.62 -28.00 16.01
CA SER A 123 -9.55 -27.48 14.65
C SER A 123 -10.91 -27.55 13.98
N PHE A 124 -11.37 -26.46 13.44
CA PHE A 124 -12.68 -26.35 12.78
C PHE A 124 -12.52 -26.11 11.29
N SER A 125 -13.19 -26.91 10.54
CA SER A 125 -13.46 -26.81 9.11
C SER A 125 -14.92 -27.18 8.89
N ALA A 126 -15.43 -27.02 7.68
CA ALA A 126 -16.84 -27.26 7.37
C ALA A 126 -17.34 -28.63 7.86
N SER A 127 -16.56 -29.70 7.67
CA SER A 127 -16.92 -31.06 8.08
C SER A 127 -16.93 -31.29 9.61
N ARG A 128 -16.19 -30.48 10.37
CA ARG A 128 -16.07 -30.58 11.83
C ARG A 128 -16.93 -29.59 12.58
N TRP A 129 -17.55 -28.67 11.86
CA TRP A 129 -18.34 -27.59 12.44
C TRP A 129 -19.72 -28.03 12.93
N ALA A 130 -20.43 -28.77 12.10
CA ALA A 130 -21.82 -29.17 12.34
C ALA A 130 -22.07 -29.84 13.69
N PRO A 131 -21.21 -30.73 14.21
CA PRO A 131 -21.45 -31.36 15.51
C PRO A 131 -21.27 -30.43 16.71
N CYS A 132 -20.56 -29.31 16.57
CA CYS A 132 -20.19 -28.42 17.68
C CYS A 132 -21.02 -27.15 17.75
N PHE A 133 -21.45 -26.63 16.60
CA PHE A 133 -22.19 -25.38 16.49
C PHE A 133 -23.61 -25.60 15.96
N GLU A 134 -24.50 -24.70 16.33
CA GLU A 134 -25.83 -24.58 15.74
C GLU A 134 -26.03 -23.19 15.12
N LEU A 135 -26.90 -23.11 14.14
CA LEU A 135 -27.34 -21.83 13.59
C LEU A 135 -28.18 -21.07 14.64
N SER A 136 -27.74 -19.87 14.98
CA SER A 136 -28.48 -19.00 15.90
C SER A 136 -29.36 -18.03 15.12
N LYS A 137 -28.82 -17.35 14.09
CA LYS A 137 -29.57 -16.33 13.33
C LYS A 137 -28.94 -16.07 11.97
N VAL A 138 -29.80 -15.80 10.98
CA VAL A 138 -29.41 -15.20 9.70
C VAL A 138 -30.15 -13.87 9.55
N THR A 139 -29.41 -12.81 9.20
CA THR A 139 -30.00 -11.49 9.00
C THR A 139 -29.37 -10.84 7.78
N ALA A 140 -30.21 -10.36 6.86
CA ALA A 140 -29.78 -9.54 5.73
C ALA A 140 -30.39 -8.16 5.83
N PHE A 141 -29.61 -7.10 5.62
CA PHE A 141 -30.06 -5.71 5.71
C PHE A 141 -29.12 -4.78 4.93
N SER A 142 -29.54 -3.54 4.69
CA SER A 142 -28.72 -2.49 4.10
C SER A 142 -28.19 -1.57 5.18
N PRO A 143 -26.87 -1.57 5.48
CA PRO A 143 -26.28 -0.68 6.49
C PRO A 143 -26.18 0.78 6.00
N LYS A 144 -26.12 0.99 4.68
CA LYS A 144 -26.14 2.27 3.99
C LYS A 144 -26.62 2.09 2.56
N PRO A 145 -27.07 3.15 1.87
CA PRO A 145 -27.46 3.05 0.46
C PRO A 145 -26.35 2.37 -0.40
N GLY A 146 -26.75 1.49 -1.30
CA GLY A 146 -25.86 0.78 -2.20
C GLY A 146 -25.06 -0.37 -1.57
N VAL A 147 -25.25 -0.69 -0.30
CA VAL A 147 -24.58 -1.81 0.37
C VAL A 147 -25.60 -2.78 0.96
N GLN A 148 -25.43 -4.06 0.68
CA GLN A 148 -26.19 -5.14 1.32
C GLN A 148 -25.25 -5.92 2.24
N ARG A 149 -25.71 -6.23 3.46
CA ARG A 149 -24.95 -6.97 4.46
C ARG A 149 -25.70 -8.19 4.95
N LEU A 150 -25.02 -9.32 5.01
CA LEU A 150 -25.47 -10.57 5.55
C LEU A 150 -24.70 -10.92 6.81
N HIS A 151 -25.41 -11.28 7.87
CA HIS A 151 -24.88 -11.87 9.09
C HIS A 151 -25.37 -13.32 9.22
N ILE A 152 -24.45 -14.25 9.36
CA ILE A 152 -24.74 -15.67 9.69
C ILE A 152 -24.11 -15.95 11.04
N ARG A 153 -24.96 -16.02 12.08
CA ARG A 153 -24.53 -16.25 13.46
C ARG A 153 -24.73 -17.71 13.85
N THR A 154 -23.65 -18.32 14.34
CA THR A 154 -23.65 -19.66 14.93
C THR A 154 -23.19 -19.57 16.40
N ARG A 155 -23.59 -20.53 17.21
CA ARG A 155 -23.16 -20.65 18.62
C ARG A 155 -22.78 -22.08 18.95
N ALA A 156 -21.82 -22.24 19.82
CA ALA A 156 -21.41 -23.55 20.31
C ALA A 156 -22.36 -24.02 21.40
N LEU A 157 -22.92 -25.22 21.27
CA LEU A 157 -23.82 -25.80 22.25
C LEU A 157 -23.29 -27.06 22.90
N LYS A 158 -22.56 -27.86 22.17
CA LYS A 158 -22.30 -29.27 22.54
C LYS A 158 -20.84 -29.55 22.93
N ASP A 159 -19.91 -28.64 22.64
CA ASP A 159 -18.51 -28.78 23.03
C ASP A 159 -18.26 -28.04 24.35
N PRO A 160 -17.83 -28.74 25.43
CA PRO A 160 -17.62 -28.11 26.73
C PRO A 160 -16.46 -27.09 26.73
N VAL A 161 -15.51 -27.19 25.80
CA VAL A 161 -14.40 -26.22 25.66
C VAL A 161 -14.91 -24.92 25.04
N LEU A 162 -15.87 -25.00 24.11
CA LEU A 162 -16.41 -23.89 23.36
C LEU A 162 -17.74 -23.36 23.91
N ALA A 163 -18.18 -23.89 25.06
CA ALA A 163 -19.44 -23.44 25.65
C ALA A 163 -19.44 -21.90 25.79
N GLY A 164 -20.43 -21.25 25.15
CA GLY A 164 -20.54 -19.81 25.12
C GLY A 164 -19.81 -19.12 23.94
N VAL A 165 -19.05 -19.83 23.12
CA VAL A 165 -18.45 -19.24 21.90
C VAL A 165 -19.53 -19.01 20.85
N SER A 166 -19.56 -17.81 20.28
CA SER A 166 -20.38 -17.50 19.10
C SER A 166 -19.55 -16.93 17.97
N ILE A 167 -19.94 -17.26 16.73
CA ILE A 167 -19.25 -16.82 15.54
C ILE A 167 -20.26 -16.16 14.62
N ASN A 168 -19.93 -14.98 14.14
CA ASN A 168 -20.70 -14.23 13.17
C ASN A 168 -19.87 -14.09 11.90
N GLN A 169 -20.29 -14.78 10.82
CA GLN A 169 -19.71 -14.60 9.50
C GLN A 169 -20.48 -13.47 8.80
N ILE A 170 -19.76 -12.47 8.34
CA ILE A 170 -20.35 -11.26 7.79
C ILE A 170 -19.89 -11.10 6.35
N TYR A 171 -20.83 -10.79 5.47
CA TYR A 171 -20.61 -10.56 4.06
C TYR A 171 -21.23 -9.24 3.63
N GLU A 172 -20.57 -8.54 2.73
CA GLU A 172 -21.09 -7.34 2.08
C GLU A 172 -20.99 -7.44 0.57
N THR A 173 -22.00 -6.88 -0.10
CA THR A 173 -21.99 -6.60 -1.54
C THR A 173 -22.28 -5.13 -1.78
N TYR A 174 -21.80 -4.59 -2.91
CA TYR A 174 -21.84 -3.15 -3.19
C TYR A 174 -22.42 -2.90 -4.58
N ASP A 175 -23.33 -1.93 -4.68
CA ASP A 175 -23.93 -1.56 -5.97
C ASP A 175 -22.85 -1.03 -6.93
N GLY A 176 -22.90 -1.50 -8.17
CA GLY A 176 -21.96 -1.13 -9.22
C GLY A 176 -20.60 -1.84 -9.17
N PHE A 177 -20.35 -2.68 -8.15
CA PHE A 177 -19.08 -3.40 -8.03
C PHE A 177 -19.30 -4.90 -7.91
N PRO A 178 -18.65 -5.74 -8.75
CA PRO A 178 -18.72 -7.20 -8.67
C PRO A 178 -17.84 -7.74 -7.54
N VAL A 179 -18.16 -7.37 -6.30
CA VAL A 179 -17.36 -7.67 -5.12
C VAL A 179 -18.18 -8.29 -3.99
N ILE A 180 -17.61 -9.30 -3.34
CA ILE A 180 -18.09 -9.86 -2.08
C ILE A 180 -16.97 -9.67 -1.05
N ARG A 181 -17.23 -8.87 -0.02
CA ARG A 181 -16.32 -8.62 1.10
C ARG A 181 -16.75 -9.43 2.31
N LYS A 182 -15.81 -9.99 3.06
CA LYS A 182 -16.06 -10.91 4.16
C LYS A 182 -15.15 -10.65 5.35
N TRP A 183 -15.71 -10.80 6.57
CA TRP A 183 -14.95 -10.88 7.83
C TRP A 183 -15.71 -11.74 8.84
N VAL A 184 -15.07 -11.99 9.96
CA VAL A 184 -15.64 -12.79 11.04
C VAL A 184 -15.51 -12.10 12.38
N GLU A 185 -16.50 -12.29 13.24
CA GLU A 185 -16.48 -11.92 14.65
C GLU A 185 -16.59 -13.20 15.48
N ILE A 186 -15.71 -13.36 16.44
CA ILE A 186 -15.68 -14.50 17.36
C ILE A 186 -15.78 -13.96 18.77
N HIS A 187 -16.84 -14.34 19.51
CA HIS A 187 -17.08 -13.87 20.86
C HIS A 187 -16.99 -15.05 21.84
N ASN A 188 -16.26 -14.84 22.92
CA ASN A 188 -16.15 -15.77 24.03
C ASN A 188 -17.10 -15.33 25.17
N ASN A 189 -18.33 -15.82 25.16
CA ASN A 189 -19.28 -15.57 26.25
C ASN A 189 -19.20 -16.67 27.33
N GLY A 190 -18.21 -17.56 27.25
CA GLY A 190 -17.93 -18.60 28.23
C GLY A 190 -17.02 -18.12 29.34
N ALA A 191 -16.71 -19.03 30.27
CA ALA A 191 -15.86 -18.74 31.44
C ALA A 191 -14.38 -19.04 31.19
N ASN A 192 -14.05 -19.78 30.12
CA ASN A 192 -12.67 -20.18 29.82
C ASN A 192 -11.93 -19.08 29.07
N TRP A 193 -10.64 -18.93 29.35
CA TRP A 193 -9.74 -18.21 28.46
C TRP A 193 -9.45 -19.05 27.23
N LEU A 194 -9.58 -18.45 26.07
CA LEU A 194 -9.42 -19.12 24.78
C LEU A 194 -8.28 -18.47 23.99
N LYS A 195 -7.63 -19.27 23.16
CA LYS A 195 -6.66 -18.80 22.17
C LYS A 195 -7.10 -19.25 20.79
N LEU A 196 -7.15 -18.29 19.89
CA LEU A 196 -7.48 -18.47 18.48
C LEU A 196 -6.19 -18.52 17.65
N ASP A 197 -6.06 -19.52 16.81
CA ASP A 197 -4.94 -19.75 15.89
C ASP A 197 -5.45 -20.12 14.49
N ASN A 198 -4.57 -20.10 13.48
CA ASN A 198 -4.79 -20.64 12.12
C ASN A 198 -6.10 -20.17 11.47
N LEU A 199 -6.41 -18.88 11.60
CA LEU A 199 -7.67 -18.33 11.11
C LEU A 199 -7.61 -18.05 9.61
N ARG A 200 -8.40 -18.82 8.84
CA ARG A 200 -8.75 -18.55 7.43
C ARG A 200 -10.11 -17.88 7.40
N ILE A 201 -10.14 -16.60 7.03
CA ILE A 201 -11.38 -15.81 6.96
C ILE A 201 -12.27 -16.28 5.81
N ASP A 202 -11.65 -16.62 4.66
CA ASP A 202 -12.28 -17.30 3.54
C ASP A 202 -11.42 -18.51 3.15
N GLY A 203 -12.00 -19.70 3.26
CA GLY A 203 -11.36 -20.98 2.95
C GLY A 203 -11.66 -21.45 1.54
N MET A 204 -11.98 -20.56 0.60
CA MET A 204 -12.25 -20.96 -0.78
C MET A 204 -11.07 -21.68 -1.40
N ARG A 205 -11.38 -22.59 -2.32
CA ARG A 205 -10.41 -23.28 -3.15
C ARG A 205 -10.85 -23.20 -4.59
N LEU A 206 -10.04 -22.55 -5.39
CA LEU A 206 -10.28 -22.40 -6.82
C LEU A 206 -9.98 -23.70 -7.56
N LYS A 207 -10.71 -23.96 -8.62
CA LYS A 207 -10.48 -25.10 -9.51
C LYS A 207 -9.13 -25.00 -10.21
N PRO A 208 -8.53 -26.16 -10.61
CA PRO A 208 -7.22 -26.17 -11.28
C PRO A 208 -7.14 -25.36 -12.56
N GLU A 209 -8.23 -25.21 -13.30
CA GLU A 209 -8.29 -24.38 -14.52
C GLU A 209 -8.23 -22.87 -14.25
N ILE A 210 -8.39 -22.44 -13.00
CA ILE A 210 -8.19 -21.05 -12.56
C ILE A 210 -6.77 -20.92 -11.97
N CYS A 211 -5.78 -21.24 -12.78
CA CYS A 211 -4.41 -21.46 -12.31
C CYS A 211 -3.46 -20.28 -12.57
N ASN A 212 -3.83 -19.32 -13.43
CA ASN A 212 -2.95 -18.19 -13.72
C ASN A 212 -3.02 -17.19 -12.59
N GLN A 213 -1.97 -17.17 -11.77
CA GLN A 213 -1.77 -16.15 -10.73
C GLN A 213 -1.05 -14.94 -11.28
N THR A 214 -1.55 -13.76 -10.95
CA THR A 214 -0.89 -12.49 -11.23
C THR A 214 -0.85 -11.66 -9.96
N MET A 215 0.34 -11.40 -9.43
CA MET A 215 0.52 -10.50 -8.31
C MET A 215 0.27 -9.06 -8.78
N LEU A 216 -0.62 -8.38 -8.11
CA LEU A 216 -0.97 -6.99 -8.38
C LEU A 216 -0.39 -6.02 -7.36
N THR A 217 0.19 -6.55 -6.28
CA THR A 217 1.04 -5.87 -5.31
C THR A 217 2.26 -6.72 -5.03
N PRO A 218 3.37 -6.15 -4.54
CA PRO A 218 4.57 -6.91 -4.24
C PRO A 218 4.36 -8.00 -3.19
N SER A 219 5.12 -9.08 -3.33
CA SER A 219 5.33 -10.09 -2.29
C SER A 219 6.80 -10.02 -1.88
N GLU A 220 7.08 -9.44 -0.73
CA GLU A 220 8.43 -9.14 -0.29
C GLU A 220 8.65 -9.47 1.18
N ARG A 221 9.90 -9.79 1.54
CA ARG A 221 10.34 -9.99 2.93
C ARG A 221 9.46 -10.95 3.74
N GLY A 222 8.94 -12.00 3.10
CA GLY A 222 8.10 -13.01 3.76
C GLY A 222 6.61 -12.64 3.88
N ALA A 223 6.19 -11.47 3.36
CA ALA A 223 4.77 -11.15 3.27
C ALA A 223 4.21 -11.54 1.90
N VAL A 224 3.01 -12.08 1.89
CA VAL A 224 2.24 -12.38 0.66
C VAL A 224 1.67 -11.07 0.10
N ALA A 225 1.55 -10.97 -1.22
CA ALA A 225 0.89 -9.84 -1.87
C ALA A 225 -0.52 -9.58 -1.30
N SER A 226 -0.90 -8.30 -1.15
CA SER A 226 -2.22 -7.95 -0.63
C SER A 226 -3.33 -8.05 -1.67
N VAL A 227 -2.97 -8.08 -2.96
CA VAL A 227 -3.89 -8.20 -4.08
C VAL A 227 -3.31 -9.18 -5.10
N ILE A 228 -4.03 -10.28 -5.36
CA ILE A 228 -3.65 -11.32 -6.31
C ILE A 228 -4.83 -11.61 -7.22
N ALA A 229 -4.61 -11.60 -8.52
CA ALA A 229 -5.59 -12.06 -9.48
C ALA A 229 -5.38 -13.54 -9.84
N PHE A 230 -6.47 -14.29 -9.92
CA PHE A 230 -6.54 -15.66 -10.38
C PHE A 230 -7.40 -15.70 -11.64
N SER A 231 -6.86 -16.16 -12.74
CA SER A 231 -7.58 -16.20 -14.01
C SER A 231 -7.63 -17.58 -14.62
N HIS A 232 -8.70 -17.80 -15.37
CA HIS A 232 -8.84 -18.96 -16.24
C HIS A 232 -7.70 -19.01 -17.27
N THR A 233 -7.40 -20.18 -17.80
CA THR A 233 -6.32 -20.41 -18.77
C THR A 233 -6.42 -19.53 -20.01
N ASP A 234 -7.63 -19.19 -20.46
CA ASP A 234 -7.90 -18.28 -21.59
C ASP A 234 -7.81 -16.79 -21.23
N LYS A 235 -7.57 -16.45 -19.96
CA LYS A 235 -7.46 -15.10 -19.40
C LYS A 235 -8.73 -14.24 -19.53
N THR A 236 -9.87 -14.82 -19.93
CA THR A 236 -11.11 -14.07 -20.18
C THR A 236 -11.90 -13.74 -18.91
N LYS A 237 -11.69 -14.49 -17.84
CA LYS A 237 -12.45 -14.39 -16.58
C LYS A 237 -11.63 -14.87 -15.38
N GLY A 238 -12.05 -14.46 -14.19
CA GLY A 238 -11.43 -14.86 -12.95
C GLY A 238 -11.86 -14.00 -11.77
N VAL A 239 -11.04 -14.02 -10.73
CA VAL A 239 -11.26 -13.26 -9.51
C VAL A 239 -9.97 -12.54 -9.08
N ILE A 240 -10.14 -11.36 -8.52
CA ILE A 240 -9.10 -10.68 -7.74
C ILE A 240 -9.40 -10.96 -6.28
N VAL A 241 -8.47 -11.60 -5.59
CA VAL A 241 -8.51 -11.82 -4.14
C VAL A 241 -7.68 -10.75 -3.48
N ALA A 242 -8.27 -10.07 -2.51
CA ALA A 242 -7.57 -9.02 -1.79
C ALA A 242 -7.83 -9.11 -0.28
N SER A 243 -6.88 -8.62 0.51
CA SER A 243 -6.91 -8.76 1.96
C SER A 243 -6.47 -7.47 2.64
N GLU A 244 -7.25 -7.04 3.64
CA GLU A 244 -6.90 -5.95 4.57
C GLU A 244 -6.09 -6.46 5.78
N VAL A 245 -5.74 -7.74 5.84
CA VAL A 245 -4.82 -8.25 6.88
C VAL A 245 -3.44 -7.64 6.65
N PRO A 246 -2.84 -7.00 7.67
CA PRO A 246 -1.63 -6.22 7.45
C PRO A 246 -0.37 -7.08 7.31
N SER A 247 0.49 -6.71 6.38
CA SER A 247 1.89 -7.17 6.25
C SER A 247 2.09 -8.68 6.43
N ALA A 248 3.00 -9.06 7.31
CA ALA A 248 3.39 -10.45 7.58
C ALA A 248 2.29 -11.34 8.16
N LEU A 249 1.23 -10.73 8.70
CA LEU A 249 0.07 -11.48 9.20
C LEU A 249 -0.83 -12.00 8.09
N ARG A 250 -0.72 -11.44 6.88
CA ARG A 250 -1.55 -11.83 5.73
C ARG A 250 -1.13 -13.16 5.15
N ASP A 251 -2.10 -13.95 4.76
CA ASP A 251 -1.92 -15.11 3.90
C ASP A 251 -3.01 -15.19 2.85
N ILE A 252 -2.60 -15.37 1.59
CA ILE A 252 -3.44 -15.73 0.45
C ILE A 252 -2.72 -16.88 -0.24
N ASP A 253 -3.27 -18.07 -0.18
CA ASP A 253 -2.62 -19.26 -0.74
C ASP A 253 -2.88 -19.42 -2.25
N ALA A 254 -2.21 -20.39 -2.85
CA ALA A 254 -2.31 -20.67 -4.28
C ALA A 254 -3.73 -21.11 -4.72
N GLY A 255 -4.58 -21.53 -3.81
CA GLY A 255 -5.98 -21.86 -4.06
C GLY A 255 -6.94 -20.68 -3.87
N GLY A 256 -6.44 -19.52 -3.47
CA GLY A 256 -7.24 -18.32 -3.21
C GLY A 256 -7.79 -18.22 -1.78
N ALA A 257 -7.55 -19.18 -0.90
CA ALA A 257 -7.94 -19.07 0.49
C ALA A 257 -7.19 -17.91 1.16
N SER A 258 -7.88 -17.13 1.98
CA SER A 258 -7.34 -15.91 2.56
C SER A 258 -7.62 -15.79 4.06
N GLY A 259 -6.67 -15.22 4.79
CA GLY A 259 -6.76 -15.03 6.23
C GLY A 259 -5.41 -14.66 6.82
N TYR A 260 -5.10 -15.25 7.98
CA TYR A 260 -3.87 -14.96 8.71
C TYR A 260 -2.83 -16.04 8.51
N ASN A 261 -1.58 -15.60 8.46
CA ASN A 261 -0.43 -16.50 8.46
C ASN A 261 -0.34 -17.25 9.79
N ALA A 262 -0.35 -18.57 9.73
CA ALA A 262 -0.38 -19.44 10.91
C ALA A 262 0.85 -19.32 11.82
N GLU A 263 2.01 -18.93 11.25
CA GLU A 263 3.23 -18.75 12.03
C GLU A 263 3.24 -17.45 12.83
N HIS A 264 2.48 -16.44 12.36
CA HIS A 264 2.54 -15.08 12.89
C HIS A 264 1.30 -14.69 13.68
N PHE A 265 0.19 -15.39 13.54
CA PHE A 265 -1.09 -15.05 14.14
C PHE A 265 -1.42 -15.91 15.35
N GLU A 266 -1.83 -15.28 16.42
CA GLU A 266 -2.67 -15.81 17.49
C GLU A 266 -3.43 -14.66 18.16
N TRP A 267 -4.53 -15.01 18.83
CA TRP A 267 -5.30 -14.03 19.58
C TRP A 267 -5.90 -14.66 20.83
N VAL A 268 -5.75 -13.99 21.96
CA VAL A 268 -6.28 -14.47 23.24
C VAL A 268 -7.59 -13.77 23.55
N LEU A 269 -8.60 -14.57 23.89
CA LEU A 269 -9.94 -14.15 24.24
C LEU A 269 -10.24 -14.50 25.70
N GLY A 270 -10.35 -13.50 26.54
CA GLY A 270 -10.88 -13.65 27.90
C GLY A 270 -12.40 -13.85 27.89
N PRO A 271 -12.99 -14.19 29.06
CA PRO A 271 -14.44 -14.17 29.23
C PRO A 271 -15.06 -12.83 28.85
N ALA A 272 -16.17 -12.86 28.13
CA ALA A 272 -16.88 -11.71 27.58
C ALA A 272 -16.13 -10.87 26.54
N GLU A 273 -15.01 -11.36 25.99
CA GLU A 273 -14.25 -10.68 24.96
C GLU A 273 -14.60 -11.18 23.56
N GLY A 274 -14.28 -10.34 22.58
CA GLY A 274 -14.47 -10.63 21.16
C GLY A 274 -13.22 -10.34 20.33
N PHE A 275 -13.15 -11.00 19.20
CA PHE A 275 -12.19 -10.75 18.14
C PHE A 275 -12.95 -10.46 16.85
N THR A 276 -12.62 -9.37 16.19
CA THR A 276 -13.09 -9.07 14.83
C THR A 276 -11.91 -9.16 13.89
N SER A 277 -12.03 -9.98 12.85
CA SER A 277 -10.98 -10.09 11.85
C SER A 277 -10.93 -8.84 10.96
N GLU A 278 -9.79 -8.64 10.31
CA GLU A 278 -9.69 -7.80 9.13
C GLU A 278 -10.56 -8.39 8.01
N GLN A 279 -10.77 -7.61 6.94
CA GLN A 279 -11.62 -8.00 5.85
C GLN A 279 -10.81 -8.60 4.70
N VAL A 280 -11.42 -9.56 4.02
CA VAL A 280 -10.96 -10.10 2.75
C VAL A 280 -12.07 -9.94 1.71
N PHE A 281 -11.73 -9.84 0.45
CA PHE A 281 -12.74 -9.71 -0.59
C PHE A 281 -12.33 -10.36 -1.90
N ILE A 282 -13.35 -10.74 -2.65
CA ILE A 282 -13.26 -11.38 -3.94
C ILE A 282 -13.96 -10.46 -4.94
N TYR A 283 -13.23 -9.99 -5.94
CA TYR A 283 -13.74 -9.13 -7.00
C TYR A 283 -13.75 -9.91 -8.32
N GLY A 284 -14.93 -10.09 -8.92
CA GLY A 284 -15.09 -10.85 -10.16
C GLY A 284 -14.74 -10.02 -11.39
N PHE A 285 -14.12 -10.63 -12.39
CA PHE A 285 -13.91 -10.02 -13.70
C PHE A 285 -14.20 -11.00 -14.83
N ALA A 286 -14.78 -10.48 -15.93
CA ALA A 286 -14.99 -11.21 -17.16
C ALA A 286 -14.97 -10.26 -18.36
N GLY A 287 -14.56 -10.76 -19.52
CA GLY A 287 -14.53 -10.00 -20.75
C GLY A 287 -13.65 -10.65 -21.82
N GLU A 288 -13.48 -9.95 -22.93
CA GLU A 288 -12.66 -10.43 -24.03
C GLU A 288 -11.21 -9.93 -23.92
N VAL A 289 -10.26 -10.73 -24.37
CA VAL A 289 -8.88 -10.32 -24.58
C VAL A 289 -8.84 -9.48 -25.86
N LEU A 290 -8.51 -8.19 -25.73
CA LEU A 290 -8.35 -7.30 -26.87
C LEU A 290 -6.90 -7.39 -27.37
N LYS A 291 -6.72 -7.82 -28.61
CA LYS A 291 -5.41 -7.87 -29.26
C LYS A 291 -5.15 -6.61 -30.03
N THR A 292 -3.99 -6.01 -29.80
CA THR A 292 -3.45 -4.91 -30.60
C THR A 292 -2.17 -5.36 -31.27
N PRO A 293 -1.65 -4.66 -32.27
CA PRO A 293 -0.40 -5.04 -32.95
C PRO A 293 0.82 -5.17 -32.02
N SER A 294 0.80 -4.50 -30.87
CA SER A 294 1.94 -4.44 -29.94
C SER A 294 1.69 -5.09 -28.57
N ALA A 295 0.43 -5.40 -28.21
CA ALA A 295 0.11 -5.90 -26.89
C ALA A 295 -1.28 -6.57 -26.81
N GLU A 296 -1.52 -7.29 -25.71
CA GLU A 296 -2.84 -7.77 -25.32
C GLU A 296 -3.37 -6.87 -24.20
N SER A 297 -4.62 -6.40 -24.32
CA SER A 297 -5.33 -5.77 -23.20
C SER A 297 -6.24 -6.81 -22.55
N LEU A 298 -5.89 -7.24 -21.35
CA LEU A 298 -6.60 -8.29 -20.62
C LEU A 298 -7.83 -7.74 -19.90
N PRO A 299 -8.92 -8.52 -19.78
CA PRO A 299 -10.08 -8.13 -18.96
C PRO A 299 -9.71 -7.80 -17.52
N MET A 300 -8.78 -8.55 -16.93
CA MET A 300 -8.25 -8.29 -15.59
C MET A 300 -7.70 -6.87 -15.46
N ASP A 301 -6.85 -6.45 -16.38
CA ASP A 301 -6.17 -5.14 -16.31
C ASP A 301 -7.17 -3.98 -16.43
N ARG A 302 -8.14 -4.10 -17.33
CA ARG A 302 -9.23 -3.13 -17.47
C ARG A 302 -10.10 -3.08 -16.21
N THR A 303 -10.44 -4.25 -15.65
CA THR A 303 -11.22 -4.33 -14.42
C THR A 303 -10.47 -3.73 -13.23
N VAL A 304 -9.15 -3.93 -13.14
CA VAL A 304 -8.33 -3.32 -12.09
C VAL A 304 -8.42 -1.79 -12.17
N GLU A 305 -8.25 -1.21 -13.36
CA GLU A 305 -8.24 0.24 -13.51
C GLU A 305 -9.64 0.86 -13.42
N ASP A 306 -10.61 0.30 -14.12
CA ASP A 306 -11.93 0.91 -14.29
C ASP A 306 -12.91 0.57 -13.15
N GLY A 307 -12.68 -0.53 -12.42
CA GLY A 307 -13.60 -1.04 -11.41
C GLY A 307 -12.97 -1.26 -10.03
N PHE A 308 -11.94 -2.09 -9.95
CA PHE A 308 -11.37 -2.48 -8.66
C PHE A 308 -10.74 -1.31 -7.90
N LYS A 309 -9.94 -0.49 -8.56
CA LYS A 309 -9.37 0.73 -7.96
C LYS A 309 -10.46 1.73 -7.58
N GLN A 310 -11.52 1.83 -8.39
CA GLN A 310 -12.66 2.68 -8.04
C GLN A 310 -13.35 2.18 -6.77
N PHE A 311 -13.54 0.86 -6.63
CA PHE A 311 -14.03 0.27 -5.37
C PHE A 311 -13.13 0.61 -4.17
N LEU A 312 -11.81 0.51 -4.32
CA LEU A 312 -10.86 0.87 -3.26
C LEU A 312 -10.99 2.34 -2.85
N ARG A 313 -11.15 3.25 -3.82
CA ARG A 313 -11.32 4.69 -3.57
C ARG A 313 -12.65 4.99 -2.90
N GLU A 314 -13.74 4.54 -3.48
CA GLU A 314 -15.10 4.94 -3.08
C GLU A 314 -15.61 4.22 -1.82
N GLN A 315 -15.28 2.95 -1.67
CA GLN A 315 -15.81 2.13 -0.59
C GLN A 315 -14.84 1.95 0.58
N LEU A 316 -13.54 1.96 0.33
CA LEU A 316 -12.51 1.81 1.36
C LEU A 316 -11.80 3.13 1.70
N GLY A 317 -12.03 4.20 0.95
CA GLY A 317 -11.41 5.50 1.16
C GLY A 317 -9.90 5.51 0.86
N ILE A 318 -9.42 4.58 0.03
CA ILE A 318 -8.02 4.50 -0.39
C ILE A 318 -7.82 5.45 -1.57
N SER A 319 -7.70 6.72 -1.26
CA SER A 319 -7.33 7.77 -2.21
C SER A 319 -6.91 9.00 -1.42
N PRO A 320 -5.73 9.58 -1.68
CA PRO A 320 -5.41 10.89 -1.16
C PRO A 320 -6.31 11.94 -1.83
N ASP A 321 -6.69 12.96 -1.11
CA ASP A 321 -7.26 14.15 -1.74
C ASP A 321 -6.19 14.76 -2.68
N HIS A 322 -6.61 15.46 -3.74
CA HIS A 322 -5.68 16.11 -4.66
C HIS A 322 -4.75 17.12 -3.97
N LEU A 323 -5.20 17.73 -2.86
CA LEU A 323 -4.38 18.61 -2.01
C LEU A 323 -3.32 17.85 -1.22
N GLN A 324 -3.52 16.57 -0.99
CA GLN A 324 -2.58 15.71 -0.27
C GLN A 324 -1.51 15.10 -1.19
N ILE A 325 -1.69 15.14 -2.52
CA ILE A 325 -0.66 14.67 -3.46
C ILE A 325 0.48 15.70 -3.47
N PRO A 326 1.68 15.36 -2.97
CA PRO A 326 2.79 16.30 -2.82
C PRO A 326 3.58 16.47 -4.13
N ALA A 327 2.91 16.91 -5.18
CA ALA A 327 3.44 16.83 -6.53
C ALA A 327 3.82 18.17 -7.14
N PRO A 328 5.07 18.37 -7.56
CA PRO A 328 6.27 17.58 -7.22
C PRO A 328 6.85 17.99 -5.85
N LEU A 329 7.50 17.02 -5.19
CA LEU A 329 8.10 17.20 -3.86
C LEU A 329 9.63 17.12 -3.93
N TRP A 330 10.32 18.00 -3.21
CA TRP A 330 11.76 17.91 -2.93
C TRP A 330 12.01 17.49 -1.49
N CYS A 331 12.97 16.58 -1.28
CA CYS A 331 13.37 16.05 0.02
C CYS A 331 14.86 16.29 0.26
N SER A 332 15.20 16.73 1.48
CA SER A 332 16.56 17.08 1.85
C SER A 332 17.50 15.89 2.09
N TRP A 333 16.99 14.65 2.24
CA TRP A 333 17.77 13.53 2.77
C TRP A 333 19.03 13.19 1.97
N SER A 334 18.90 12.96 0.68
CA SER A 334 19.97 12.33 -0.10
C SER A 334 21.27 13.12 -0.18
N ASN A 335 21.21 14.43 0.00
CA ASN A 335 22.40 15.28 -0.07
C ASN A 335 22.87 15.76 1.30
N PHE A 336 21.94 16.18 2.14
CA PHE A 336 22.26 16.83 3.39
C PHE A 336 22.22 15.85 4.57
N GLY A 337 21.43 14.76 4.49
CA GLY A 337 21.23 13.85 5.61
C GLY A 337 20.83 14.65 6.86
N PRO A 338 21.38 14.34 8.04
CA PRO A 338 21.05 15.04 9.28
C PRO A 338 21.80 16.39 9.45
N LYS A 339 22.39 16.95 8.40
CA LYS A 339 23.20 18.18 8.47
C LYS A 339 22.43 19.41 7.99
N LEU A 340 21.14 19.47 8.26
CA LEU A 340 20.31 20.62 7.90
C LEU A 340 20.63 21.84 8.78
N THR A 341 20.58 23.03 8.17
CA THR A 341 20.65 24.33 8.85
C THR A 341 19.64 25.29 8.24
N ASP A 342 19.28 26.35 8.98
CA ASP A 342 18.37 27.39 8.46
C ASP A 342 18.87 27.97 7.13
N ALA A 343 20.17 28.23 7.00
CA ALA A 343 20.76 28.77 5.78
C ALA A 343 20.59 27.83 4.58
N ILE A 344 20.88 26.52 4.76
CA ILE A 344 20.69 25.51 3.71
C ILE A 344 19.22 25.45 3.30
N VAL A 345 18.31 25.38 4.26
CA VAL A 345 16.88 25.27 3.98
C VAL A 345 16.38 26.48 3.17
N ARG A 346 16.76 27.70 3.53
CA ARG A 346 16.37 28.90 2.79
C ARG A 346 16.94 28.93 1.38
N GLU A 347 18.21 28.59 1.19
CA GLU A 347 18.83 28.49 -0.13
C GLU A 347 18.09 27.48 -1.02
N GLN A 348 17.84 26.28 -0.49
CA GLN A 348 17.12 25.24 -1.24
C GLN A 348 15.68 25.66 -1.55
N ALA A 349 14.99 26.37 -0.64
CA ALA A 349 13.63 26.85 -0.85
C ALA A 349 13.55 27.87 -2.01
N ASP A 350 14.52 28.79 -2.11
CA ASP A 350 14.59 29.75 -3.21
C ASP A 350 14.68 29.07 -4.58
N ILE A 351 15.45 27.99 -4.67
CA ILE A 351 15.65 27.27 -5.93
C ILE A 351 14.49 26.33 -6.20
N ALA A 352 13.98 25.64 -5.16
CA ALA A 352 12.81 24.78 -5.28
C ALA A 352 11.60 25.54 -5.85
N ALA A 353 11.36 26.76 -5.36
CA ALA A 353 10.30 27.61 -5.88
C ALA A 353 10.51 27.98 -7.36
N LYS A 354 11.75 28.29 -7.76
CA LYS A 354 12.10 28.58 -9.18
C LYS A 354 11.89 27.36 -10.06
N CYS A 355 12.22 26.15 -9.58
CA CYS A 355 11.99 24.90 -10.29
C CYS A 355 10.50 24.53 -10.39
N GLY A 356 9.64 25.12 -9.54
CA GLY A 356 8.21 24.82 -9.53
C GLY A 356 7.83 23.64 -8.63
N PHE A 357 8.64 23.26 -7.65
CA PHE A 357 8.24 22.30 -6.63
C PHE A 357 7.00 22.78 -5.87
N ALA A 358 6.22 21.85 -5.34
CA ALA A 358 5.02 22.13 -4.57
C ALA A 358 5.26 21.98 -3.06
N VAL A 359 6.08 21.01 -2.68
CA VAL A 359 6.39 20.71 -1.27
C VAL A 359 7.90 20.66 -1.08
N MET A 360 8.35 21.21 0.03
CA MET A 360 9.69 21.07 0.54
C MET A 360 9.66 20.23 1.81
N GLN A 361 10.18 19.01 1.73
CA GLN A 361 10.25 18.10 2.84
C GLN A 361 11.61 18.18 3.52
N LEU A 362 11.62 18.57 4.78
CA LEU A 362 12.78 18.51 5.65
C LEU A 362 12.84 17.10 6.26
N ASP A 363 13.84 16.34 5.84
CA ASP A 363 14.08 14.98 6.34
C ASP A 363 14.82 15.00 7.68
N ASP A 364 15.24 13.83 8.20
CA ASP A 364 16.01 13.71 9.45
C ASP A 364 17.12 14.79 9.53
N GLY A 365 17.15 15.55 10.62
CA GLY A 365 18.14 16.61 10.87
C GLY A 365 17.56 17.98 11.20
N TRP A 366 16.23 18.16 11.15
CA TRP A 366 15.58 19.38 11.63
C TRP A 366 15.36 19.37 13.15
N GLN A 367 15.26 18.19 13.74
CA GLN A 367 14.93 17.96 15.15
C GLN A 367 16.15 17.70 16.02
N LYS A 368 16.05 18.08 17.29
CA LYS A 368 17.02 17.78 18.32
C LYS A 368 17.12 16.26 18.54
N GLY A 369 18.35 15.74 18.55
CA GLY A 369 18.59 14.32 18.83
C GLY A 369 18.16 13.36 17.71
N ARG A 370 17.81 13.84 16.53
CA ARG A 370 17.43 13.09 15.32
C ARG A 370 16.13 12.32 15.37
N LEU A 371 15.52 12.08 16.51
CA LEU A 371 14.33 11.21 16.61
C LEU A 371 13.15 11.86 17.35
N GLY A 372 13.29 13.10 17.74
CA GLY A 372 12.23 13.84 18.40
C GLY A 372 11.31 14.59 17.42
N THR A 373 10.40 15.35 17.99
CA THR A 373 9.51 16.27 17.29
C THR A 373 9.76 17.75 17.68
N THR A 374 10.86 18.01 18.37
CA THR A 374 11.29 19.36 18.77
C THR A 374 12.42 19.82 17.87
N PRO A 375 12.34 21.03 17.26
CA PRO A 375 13.42 21.57 16.46
C PRO A 375 14.74 21.69 17.24
N ASP A 376 15.86 21.48 16.55
CA ASP A 376 17.18 21.66 17.17
C ASP A 376 17.55 23.16 17.21
N PRO A 377 17.63 23.78 18.40
CA PRO A 377 17.96 25.22 18.52
C PRO A 377 19.40 25.56 18.12
N LYS A 378 20.27 24.55 17.94
CA LYS A 378 21.64 24.76 17.48
C LYS A 378 21.71 25.03 15.98
N THR A 379 20.80 24.43 15.21
CA THR A 379 20.76 24.54 13.75
C THR A 379 19.64 25.47 13.28
N PHE A 380 18.58 25.60 14.07
CA PHE A 380 17.42 26.45 13.80
C PHE A 380 17.10 27.30 15.02
N THR A 381 17.67 28.51 15.07
CA THR A 381 17.45 29.46 16.19
C THR A 381 15.94 29.82 16.32
N ASP A 382 15.25 29.92 15.19
CA ASP A 382 13.80 30.12 15.09
C ASP A 382 13.26 29.26 13.94
N PHE A 383 12.82 28.05 14.27
CA PHE A 383 12.29 27.11 13.27
C PHE A 383 10.97 27.60 12.66
N ARG A 384 10.15 28.33 13.42
CA ARG A 384 8.93 28.94 12.89
C ARG A 384 9.27 29.95 11.78
N ALA A 385 10.26 30.81 11.97
CA ALA A 385 10.70 31.75 10.95
C ALA A 385 11.29 31.04 9.71
N THR A 386 11.91 29.85 9.87
CA THR A 386 12.33 29.03 8.74
C THR A 386 11.12 28.51 7.97
N CYS A 387 10.09 28.04 8.66
CA CYS A 387 8.85 27.57 8.05
C CYS A 387 8.12 28.71 7.32
N ASP A 388 8.01 29.90 7.94
CA ASP A 388 7.43 31.09 7.32
C ASP A 388 8.17 31.48 6.03
N TYR A 389 9.48 31.32 6.02
CA TYR A 389 10.27 31.57 4.81
C TYR A 389 9.91 30.61 3.67
N ILE A 390 9.81 29.31 3.96
CA ILE A 390 9.38 28.30 2.97
C ILE A 390 7.98 28.65 2.41
N LEU A 391 7.04 28.97 3.29
CA LEU A 391 5.68 29.36 2.91
C LEU A 391 5.67 30.65 2.05
N SER A 392 6.53 31.61 2.36
CA SER A 392 6.65 32.87 1.59
C SER A 392 7.11 32.66 0.14
N LYS A 393 7.73 31.49 -0.15
CA LYS A 393 8.12 31.09 -1.51
C LYS A 393 6.99 30.37 -2.28
N GLY A 394 5.81 30.21 -1.66
CA GLY A 394 4.69 29.46 -2.22
C GLY A 394 4.86 27.94 -2.14
N LEU A 395 5.77 27.47 -1.31
CA LEU A 395 6.01 26.06 -1.04
C LEU A 395 5.19 25.60 0.17
N ARG A 396 4.78 24.35 0.19
CA ARG A 396 4.21 23.68 1.37
C ARG A 396 5.33 23.01 2.16
N ILE A 397 5.10 22.78 3.45
CA ILE A 397 6.08 22.20 4.37
C ILE A 397 5.79 20.71 4.57
N GLY A 398 6.81 19.88 4.40
CA GLY A 398 6.85 18.50 4.82
C GLY A 398 7.87 18.27 5.92
N LEU A 399 7.57 17.41 6.89
CA LEU A 399 8.52 17.00 7.93
C LEU A 399 8.64 15.48 7.98
N TRP A 400 9.88 15.02 8.12
CA TRP A 400 10.21 13.67 8.50
C TRP A 400 10.01 13.49 10.02
N VAL A 401 9.43 12.37 10.42
CA VAL A 401 9.21 12.04 11.83
C VAL A 401 9.46 10.55 12.06
N SER A 402 9.87 10.21 13.29
CA SER A 402 10.09 8.85 13.74
C SER A 402 9.17 8.52 14.91
N THR A 403 8.93 7.23 15.14
CA THR A 403 8.20 6.76 16.32
C THR A 403 9.11 6.42 17.49
N PHE A 404 10.43 6.44 17.28
CA PHE A 404 11.40 6.36 18.38
C PHE A 404 11.50 7.71 19.09
N ARG A 405 11.80 7.69 20.37
CA ARG A 405 12.00 8.93 21.16
C ARG A 405 13.29 8.89 21.92
N ASP A 406 13.95 10.03 22.00
CA ASP A 406 15.06 10.27 22.91
C ASP A 406 14.55 10.17 24.36
N PRO A 407 15.18 9.39 25.25
CA PRO A 407 14.77 9.28 26.64
C PRO A 407 14.73 10.63 27.38
N ASP A 408 15.56 11.61 26.96
CA ASP A 408 15.58 12.95 27.53
C ASP A 408 14.56 13.92 26.89
N ALA A 409 13.81 13.44 25.88
CA ALA A 409 12.79 14.26 25.24
C ALA A 409 11.54 14.41 26.12
N PRO A 410 10.90 15.60 26.12
CA PRO A 410 9.69 15.83 26.93
C PRO A 410 8.55 14.86 26.65
N ASP A 411 8.40 14.47 25.40
CA ASP A 411 7.35 13.54 24.96
C ASP A 411 7.59 12.11 25.47
N PHE A 412 8.84 11.64 25.54
CA PHE A 412 9.18 10.39 26.22
C PHE A 412 8.88 10.46 27.71
N GLN A 413 9.27 11.55 28.38
CA GLN A 413 9.04 11.72 29.83
C GLN A 413 7.53 11.78 30.18
N THR A 414 6.69 12.14 29.22
CA THR A 414 5.24 12.14 29.40
C THR A 414 4.65 10.74 29.44
N LEU A 415 5.20 9.79 28.67
CA LEU A 415 4.71 8.42 28.51
C LEU A 415 5.86 7.39 28.56
N PRO A 416 6.67 7.33 29.62
CA PRO A 416 7.81 6.42 29.67
C PRO A 416 7.39 4.96 29.63
N ASP A 417 6.22 4.62 30.21
CA ASP A 417 5.66 3.27 30.22
C ASP A 417 5.16 2.79 28.84
N ALA A 418 5.10 3.69 27.87
CA ALA A 418 4.76 3.33 26.48
C ALA A 418 5.97 2.83 25.66
N ALA A 419 7.16 2.79 26.25
CA ALA A 419 8.33 2.20 25.61
C ALA A 419 8.14 0.70 25.35
N SER A 420 8.61 0.20 24.20
CA SER A 420 8.57 -1.23 23.88
C SER A 420 9.39 -2.06 24.87
N ALA A 421 8.88 -3.22 25.28
CA ALA A 421 9.62 -4.17 26.09
C ALA A 421 9.71 -5.55 25.39
N PRO A 422 10.92 -6.12 25.22
CA PRO A 422 12.21 -5.52 25.60
C PRO A 422 12.50 -4.23 24.85
N ALA A 423 13.23 -3.32 25.49
CA ALA A 423 13.59 -2.05 24.87
C ALA A 423 14.37 -2.26 23.57
N VAL A 424 14.04 -1.48 22.57
CA VAL A 424 14.75 -1.42 21.28
C VAL A 424 15.23 -0.01 21.07
N THR A 425 16.49 0.13 20.76
CA THR A 425 17.10 1.45 20.55
C THR A 425 17.56 1.61 19.10
N ARG A 426 17.44 2.83 18.57
CA ARG A 426 18.00 3.23 17.29
C ARG A 426 18.47 4.67 17.38
N LEU A 427 19.69 4.94 16.95
CA LEU A 427 20.28 6.29 16.97
C LEU A 427 20.19 6.98 18.36
N GLY A 428 20.21 6.22 19.44
CA GLY A 428 20.05 6.73 20.80
C GLY A 428 18.62 6.82 21.31
N GLY A 429 17.63 6.73 20.44
CA GLY A 429 16.21 6.77 20.83
C GLY A 429 15.64 5.39 21.14
N VAL A 430 14.61 5.35 21.97
CA VAL A 430 13.87 4.17 22.39
C VAL A 430 12.61 4.01 21.56
N ALA A 431 12.32 2.79 21.11
CA ALA A 431 11.11 2.46 20.39
C ALA A 431 9.88 2.58 21.30
N MET A 432 8.87 3.28 20.83
CA MET A 432 7.58 3.41 21.50
C MET A 432 6.57 2.40 20.93
N SER A 433 5.75 1.82 21.78
CA SER A 433 4.81 0.76 21.40
C SER A 433 3.43 1.30 20.98
N PHE A 434 2.99 0.97 19.78
CA PHE A 434 1.63 1.24 19.36
C PHE A 434 0.58 0.34 20.03
N ALA A 435 0.97 -0.73 20.71
CA ALA A 435 0.08 -1.50 21.57
C ALA A 435 -0.15 -0.84 22.96
N SER A 436 0.06 0.46 23.08
CA SER A 436 -0.08 1.25 24.30
C SER A 436 -0.80 2.58 24.04
N ALA A 437 -0.86 3.44 25.04
CA ALA A 437 -1.38 4.82 24.92
C ALA A 437 -0.60 5.67 23.89
N TRP A 438 0.60 5.25 23.52
CA TRP A 438 1.42 5.93 22.50
C TRP A 438 0.69 6.16 21.19
N ARG A 439 -0.15 5.24 20.72
CA ARG A 439 -0.90 5.38 19.46
C ARG A 439 -1.76 6.65 19.39
N GLN A 440 -2.30 7.08 20.51
CA GLN A 440 -3.10 8.32 20.56
C GLN A 440 -2.22 9.55 20.74
N TYR A 441 -1.19 9.45 21.55
CA TYR A 441 -0.24 10.54 21.78
C TYR A 441 0.48 10.91 20.49
N TYR A 442 1.04 9.94 19.77
CA TYR A 442 1.77 10.15 18.52
C TYR A 442 0.95 10.89 17.47
N ALA A 443 -0.31 10.48 17.25
CA ALA A 443 -1.18 11.17 16.30
C ALA A 443 -1.43 12.63 16.70
N ARG A 444 -1.61 12.92 18.00
CA ARG A 444 -1.83 14.28 18.50
C ARG A 444 -0.56 15.14 18.45
N ASP A 445 0.58 14.54 18.67
CA ASP A 445 1.88 15.19 18.55
C ASP A 445 2.10 15.68 17.11
N LEU A 446 1.79 14.85 16.09
CA LEU A 446 1.84 15.28 14.70
C LEU A 446 0.82 16.39 14.37
N VAL A 447 -0.38 16.35 14.94
CA VAL A 447 -1.34 17.44 14.80
C VAL A 447 -0.77 18.75 15.41
N SER A 448 -0.11 18.66 16.55
CA SER A 448 0.56 19.84 17.15
C SER A 448 1.64 20.44 16.24
N LEU A 449 2.46 19.58 15.58
CA LEU A 449 3.44 20.06 14.60
C LEU A 449 2.76 20.75 13.40
N ARG A 450 1.66 20.18 12.91
CA ARG A 450 0.86 20.83 11.86
C ARG A 450 0.36 22.21 12.30
N ASP A 451 -0.19 22.32 13.50
CA ASP A 451 -0.78 23.57 14.02
C ASP A 451 0.29 24.64 14.33
N ILE A 452 1.48 24.21 14.77
CA ILE A 452 2.57 25.14 15.12
C ILE A 452 3.35 25.60 13.87
N TYR A 453 3.58 24.73 12.89
CA TYR A 453 4.51 24.98 11.79
C TYR A 453 3.85 24.95 10.40
N ASP A 454 2.53 24.88 10.31
CA ASP A 454 1.76 24.74 9.04
C ASP A 454 2.22 23.57 8.17
N VAL A 455 2.54 22.45 8.81
CA VAL A 455 2.97 21.22 8.11
C VAL A 455 1.81 20.63 7.35
N THR A 456 2.01 20.31 6.07
CA THR A 456 1.01 19.68 5.20
C THR A 456 1.38 18.28 4.75
N TYR A 457 2.56 17.79 5.12
CA TYR A 457 3.06 16.48 4.73
C TYR A 457 3.95 15.90 5.83
N PHE A 458 3.65 14.68 6.27
CA PHE A 458 4.51 13.91 7.16
C PHE A 458 5.06 12.68 6.44
N LYS A 459 6.39 12.55 6.45
CA LYS A 459 7.07 11.30 6.13
C LYS A 459 7.35 10.58 7.44
N GLN A 460 6.60 9.50 7.70
CA GLN A 460 6.73 8.71 8.91
C GLN A 460 7.65 7.52 8.69
N ASP A 461 8.70 7.48 9.48
CA ASP A 461 9.78 6.51 9.35
C ASP A 461 10.05 5.84 10.70
N PHE A 462 10.88 4.82 10.72
CA PHE A 462 11.35 4.12 11.89
C PHE A 462 10.29 3.86 12.96
N THR A 463 9.65 2.72 12.89
CA THR A 463 8.94 2.14 14.04
C THR A 463 9.56 0.81 14.41
N ASN A 464 9.10 0.25 15.51
CA ASN A 464 9.46 -1.10 15.89
C ASN A 464 8.20 -1.86 16.29
N ILE A 465 7.56 -2.48 15.31
CA ILE A 465 6.42 -3.37 15.53
C ILE A 465 6.91 -4.78 15.28
N ARG A 466 6.98 -5.58 16.32
CA ARG A 466 7.52 -6.94 16.28
C ARG A 466 6.90 -7.85 17.31
N PHE A 467 7.24 -9.13 17.23
CA PHE A 467 6.87 -10.11 18.25
C PHE A 467 7.53 -9.83 19.61
N GLY A 468 6.77 -10.00 20.67
CA GLY A 468 7.29 -10.08 22.04
C GLY A 468 7.23 -8.78 22.82
N ASP A 469 6.51 -7.75 22.36
CA ASP A 469 6.21 -6.58 23.20
C ASP A 469 5.14 -6.95 24.22
N LEU A 470 5.58 -7.25 25.44
CA LEU A 470 4.76 -7.74 26.57
C LEU A 470 4.91 -6.86 27.81
N ALA A 471 5.16 -5.56 27.62
CA ALA A 471 5.27 -4.63 28.73
C ALA A 471 3.97 -4.56 29.54
N ALA A 472 4.10 -4.34 30.85
CA ALA A 472 2.95 -4.12 31.70
C ALA A 472 2.16 -2.88 31.24
N GLY A 473 0.84 -3.00 31.15
CA GLY A 473 -0.03 -1.92 30.65
C GLY A 473 -0.16 -1.86 29.13
N HIS A 474 0.57 -2.70 28.37
CA HIS A 474 0.35 -2.86 26.93
C HIS A 474 -0.79 -3.86 26.65
N ASP A 475 -1.39 -3.74 25.47
CA ASP A 475 -2.57 -4.53 25.12
C ASP A 475 -2.26 -6.02 24.86
N SER A 476 -0.99 -6.39 24.68
CA SER A 476 -0.56 -7.73 24.25
C SER A 476 -0.52 -8.72 25.41
N ARG A 477 -0.97 -9.94 25.18
CA ARG A 477 -1.00 -11.04 26.17
C ARG A 477 -0.03 -12.16 25.82
N THR A 478 0.29 -12.33 24.56
CA THR A 478 1.24 -13.32 24.08
C THR A 478 2.19 -12.73 23.06
N ARG A 479 3.29 -13.46 22.82
CA ARG A 479 4.32 -13.01 21.87
C ARG A 479 3.78 -12.79 20.46
N LYS A 480 2.94 -13.70 19.94
CA LYS A 480 2.38 -13.55 18.60
C LYS A 480 1.28 -12.49 18.55
N GLU A 481 0.44 -12.43 19.58
CA GLU A 481 -0.62 -11.42 19.68
C GLU A 481 -0.05 -10.00 19.62
N SER A 482 1.15 -9.77 20.19
CA SER A 482 1.78 -8.45 20.20
C SER A 482 2.01 -7.86 18.81
N LEU A 483 2.26 -8.68 17.80
CA LEU A 483 2.41 -8.21 16.43
C LEU A 483 1.13 -7.59 15.90
N LEU A 484 -0.01 -8.29 16.01
CA LEU A 484 -1.29 -7.76 15.53
C LEU A 484 -1.75 -6.56 16.37
N ARG A 485 -1.52 -6.58 17.70
CA ARG A 485 -1.84 -5.45 18.58
C ARG A 485 -1.07 -4.18 18.17
N GLY A 486 0.24 -4.33 17.96
CA GLY A 486 1.09 -3.22 17.50
C GLY A 486 0.69 -2.69 16.14
N LEU A 487 0.41 -3.57 15.16
CA LEU A 487 -0.05 -3.16 13.82
C LEU A 487 -1.40 -2.46 13.88
N ARG A 488 -2.37 -2.98 14.62
CA ARG A 488 -3.67 -2.32 14.82
C ARG A 488 -3.52 -0.95 15.49
N GLY A 489 -2.68 -0.86 16.51
CA GLY A 489 -2.41 0.41 17.18
C GLY A 489 -1.78 1.46 16.25
N LEU A 490 -0.84 1.05 15.36
CA LEU A 490 -0.32 1.92 14.33
C LEU A 490 -1.46 2.40 13.39
N LEU A 491 -2.28 1.48 12.87
CA LEU A 491 -3.36 1.84 11.96
C LEU A 491 -4.41 2.74 12.62
N GLU A 492 -4.71 2.53 13.90
CA GLU A 492 -5.57 3.41 14.71
C GLU A 492 -4.96 4.81 14.84
N SER A 493 -3.65 4.90 15.06
CA SER A 493 -2.92 6.18 15.11
C SER A 493 -3.02 6.93 13.78
N GLN A 494 -2.82 6.23 12.65
CA GLN A 494 -2.95 6.81 11.31
C GLN A 494 -4.38 7.28 11.04
N ALA A 495 -5.39 6.48 11.41
CA ALA A 495 -6.79 6.85 11.28
C ALA A 495 -7.16 8.06 12.15
N LEU A 496 -6.58 8.16 13.34
CA LEU A 496 -6.76 9.32 14.22
C LEU A 496 -6.14 10.59 13.63
N LEU A 497 -4.92 10.50 13.13
CA LEU A 497 -4.23 11.61 12.45
C LEU A 497 -5.05 12.09 11.25
N ARG A 498 -5.48 11.18 10.37
CA ARG A 498 -6.30 11.52 9.20
C ARG A 498 -7.62 12.21 9.58
N ARG A 499 -8.23 11.82 10.71
CA ARG A 499 -9.46 12.45 11.21
C ARG A 499 -9.23 13.83 11.80
N LEU A 500 -8.13 14.03 12.53
CA LEU A 500 -7.81 15.29 13.21
C LEU A 500 -7.17 16.31 12.26
N ALA A 501 -6.42 15.86 11.26
CA ALA A 501 -5.73 16.68 10.27
C ALA A 501 -5.99 16.15 8.84
N PRO A 502 -7.23 16.27 8.33
CA PRO A 502 -7.60 15.73 7.02
C PRO A 502 -6.92 16.43 5.84
N ASP A 503 -6.37 17.61 6.07
CA ASP A 503 -5.63 18.43 5.11
C ASP A 503 -4.15 18.01 4.97
N VAL A 504 -3.66 17.13 5.83
CA VAL A 504 -2.27 16.67 5.83
C VAL A 504 -2.11 15.40 5.01
N ALA A 505 -1.11 15.38 4.12
CA ALA A 505 -0.65 14.15 3.49
C ALA A 505 0.17 13.33 4.50
N ASN A 506 -0.30 12.13 4.76
CA ASN A 506 0.29 11.21 5.72
C ASN A 506 0.97 10.08 4.96
N GLU A 507 2.28 10.21 4.75
CA GLU A 507 3.09 9.18 4.10
C GLU A 507 3.69 8.25 5.14
N ILE A 508 3.62 6.96 4.85
CA ILE A 508 4.32 5.92 5.60
C ILE A 508 5.41 5.29 4.74
N THR A 509 6.60 5.17 5.32
CA THR A 509 7.71 4.52 4.64
C THR A 509 7.68 3.00 4.84
N HIS A 510 8.50 2.28 4.08
CA HIS A 510 8.70 0.84 4.32
C HIS A 510 9.26 0.55 5.73
N GLU A 511 9.93 1.49 6.35
CA GLU A 511 10.52 1.34 7.70
C GLU A 511 9.49 1.52 8.82
N ILE A 512 8.24 1.89 8.49
CA ILE A 512 7.17 1.95 9.48
C ILE A 512 6.86 0.57 10.06
N TYR A 513 7.11 -0.51 9.32
CA TYR A 513 6.99 -1.89 9.77
C TYR A 513 8.34 -2.53 10.12
N TRP A 514 9.33 -1.71 10.43
CA TRP A 514 10.64 -2.22 10.78
C TRP A 514 10.59 -3.16 11.98
N GLY A 515 11.21 -4.33 11.86
CA GLY A 515 11.11 -5.41 12.84
C GLY A 515 10.02 -6.44 12.55
N THR A 516 9.14 -6.19 11.56
CA THR A 516 8.22 -7.19 11.01
C THR A 516 8.69 -7.67 9.65
N PRO A 517 8.38 -8.90 9.25
CA PRO A 517 8.46 -9.29 7.84
C PRO A 517 7.45 -8.47 7.00
N GLY A 518 7.79 -8.24 5.74
CA GLY A 518 6.89 -7.62 4.79
C GLY A 518 7.06 -6.12 4.64
N THR A 519 6.18 -5.54 3.82
CA THR A 519 6.14 -4.13 3.49
C THR A 519 4.78 -3.53 3.85
N PRO A 520 4.69 -2.23 4.14
CA PRO A 520 3.42 -1.57 4.41
C PRO A 520 2.61 -1.30 3.13
N CYS A 521 3.07 -1.75 1.96
CA CYS A 521 2.32 -1.64 0.72
C CYS A 521 1.15 -2.60 0.73
N ASP A 522 0.20 -2.31 1.56
CA ASP A 522 -1.02 -3.10 1.71
C ASP A 522 -2.26 -2.23 1.89
N LEU A 523 -3.41 -2.85 1.73
CA LEU A 523 -4.69 -2.17 1.83
C LEU A 523 -4.96 -1.66 3.25
N ALA A 524 -4.48 -2.36 4.29
CA ALA A 524 -4.64 -1.94 5.67
C ALA A 524 -3.95 -0.61 5.94
N ALA A 525 -2.71 -0.47 5.49
CA ALA A 525 -1.95 0.76 5.63
C ALA A 525 -2.58 1.90 4.82
N LEU A 526 -2.84 1.71 3.53
CA LEU A 526 -3.37 2.75 2.64
C LEU A 526 -4.81 3.17 2.94
N LYS A 527 -5.58 2.35 3.64
CA LYS A 527 -6.90 2.74 4.15
C LYS A 527 -6.81 3.86 5.20
N ASN A 528 -5.71 3.95 5.91
CA ASN A 528 -5.52 4.86 7.03
C ASN A 528 -4.44 5.92 6.79
N ALA A 529 -3.49 5.68 5.89
CA ALA A 529 -2.49 6.64 5.44
C ALA A 529 -2.86 7.20 4.04
N SER A 530 -2.25 8.31 3.65
CA SER A 530 -2.48 8.91 2.33
C SER A 530 -1.59 8.28 1.26
N LEU A 531 -0.34 8.03 1.61
CA LEU A 531 0.73 7.64 0.70
C LEU A 531 1.57 6.52 1.29
N TYR A 532 2.11 5.71 0.42
CA TYR A 532 3.10 4.70 0.70
C TYR A 532 4.40 4.98 -0.05
N HIS A 533 5.48 4.98 0.67
CA HIS A 533 6.82 5.12 0.14
C HIS A 533 7.40 3.76 -0.27
N VAL A 534 7.72 3.62 -1.55
CA VAL A 534 8.39 2.43 -2.09
C VAL A 534 9.75 2.23 -1.42
N PRO A 535 10.14 0.99 -1.07
CA PRO A 535 11.36 0.72 -0.29
C PRO A 535 12.65 1.28 -0.86
N PRO A 536 13.64 1.60 -0.02
CA PRO A 536 14.93 2.20 -0.45
C PRO A 536 15.80 1.31 -1.33
N ASN A 537 15.49 0.05 -1.48
CA ASN A 537 16.14 -0.76 -2.52
C ASN A 537 16.04 -0.10 -3.88
N ASP A 538 15.08 0.77 -4.01
CA ASP A 538 14.73 1.52 -5.19
C ASP A 538 15.59 2.76 -5.35
N TYR A 539 16.31 3.18 -4.31
CA TYR A 539 17.38 4.18 -4.42
C TYR A 539 18.43 3.79 -5.48
N SER A 540 18.55 2.49 -5.76
CA SER A 540 19.45 1.99 -6.79
C SER A 540 19.31 2.69 -8.13
N GLY A 541 18.19 3.34 -8.35
CA GLY A 541 17.96 3.99 -9.58
C GLY A 541 18.10 5.48 -9.61
N CYS A 542 18.19 6.06 -8.47
CA CYS A 542 18.13 7.50 -8.34
C CYS A 542 19.41 8.10 -7.77
N GLY A 543 20.49 7.38 -7.95
CA GLY A 543 21.76 7.78 -7.42
C GLY A 543 22.08 7.19 -6.04
N HIS A 544 21.25 6.30 -5.55
CA HIS A 544 21.50 5.46 -4.38
C HIS A 544 21.63 4.00 -4.77
N ALA A 545 22.39 3.73 -5.85
CA ALA A 545 22.61 2.36 -6.30
C ALA A 545 23.09 1.49 -5.14
N LYS A 546 22.54 0.28 -5.00
CA LYS A 546 22.98 -0.71 -4.01
C LYS A 546 24.45 -1.05 -4.15
N GLU A 547 24.94 -0.96 -5.36
CA GLU A 547 26.33 -1.18 -5.73
C GLU A 547 27.24 -0.08 -5.20
N ARG A 548 26.67 0.99 -4.61
CA ARG A 548 27.49 1.97 -3.92
C ARG A 548 28.11 1.36 -2.67
N PRO A 549 29.42 1.42 -2.54
CA PRO A 549 30.07 1.05 -1.31
C PRO A 549 29.70 2.06 -0.20
N GLY A 550 28.80 1.67 0.68
CA GLY A 550 28.40 2.45 1.83
C GLY A 550 27.50 3.66 1.55
N ALA A 551 26.75 4.10 2.55
CA ALA A 551 25.87 5.27 2.46
C ALA A 551 26.64 6.61 2.27
N SER A 552 27.93 6.62 2.50
CA SER A 552 28.85 7.71 2.26
C SER A 552 29.60 7.57 0.95
N ALA A 553 29.02 6.88 -0.04
CA ALA A 553 29.68 6.68 -1.31
C ALA A 553 30.25 7.98 -1.86
N ASP A 554 31.51 7.96 -2.12
CA ASP A 554 32.23 9.08 -2.71
C ASP A 554 31.82 9.20 -4.18
N TRP A 555 30.83 10.04 -4.41
CA TRP A 555 30.31 10.36 -5.74
C TRP A 555 31.38 10.86 -6.70
N ASN A 556 32.52 11.31 -6.18
CA ASN A 556 33.65 11.73 -6.98
C ASN A 556 34.33 10.58 -7.72
N LYS A 557 34.05 9.34 -7.32
CA LYS A 557 34.57 8.14 -8.00
C LYS A 557 33.78 7.75 -9.24
N TYR A 558 32.56 8.26 -9.41
CA TYR A 558 31.75 7.98 -10.59
C TYR A 558 32.18 8.87 -11.76
N LYS A 559 32.54 8.24 -12.87
CA LYS A 559 32.74 8.95 -14.14
C LYS A 559 31.39 9.35 -14.72
N PRO A 560 31.29 10.47 -15.47
CA PRO A 560 30.01 10.94 -16.05
C PRO A 560 29.24 9.87 -16.83
N ASP A 561 29.93 9.03 -17.59
CA ASP A 561 29.30 7.95 -18.38
C ASP A 561 28.69 6.85 -17.51
N ASN A 562 29.36 6.44 -16.45
CA ASN A 562 28.85 5.44 -15.52
C ASN A 562 27.63 5.99 -14.78
N LEU A 563 27.66 7.26 -14.43
CA LEU A 563 26.57 7.91 -13.73
C LEU A 563 25.32 8.03 -14.61
N ARG A 564 25.49 8.36 -15.89
CA ARG A 564 24.38 8.37 -16.85
C ARG A 564 23.73 7.00 -16.98
N ALA A 565 24.53 5.94 -17.06
CA ALA A 565 24.04 4.56 -17.10
C ALA A 565 23.25 4.21 -15.83
N GLU A 566 23.74 4.62 -14.66
CA GLU A 566 23.06 4.41 -13.39
C GLU A 566 21.72 5.17 -13.31
N LEU A 567 21.65 6.40 -13.79
CA LEU A 567 20.40 7.15 -13.84
C LEU A 567 19.36 6.49 -14.76
N VAL A 568 19.79 5.97 -15.92
CA VAL A 568 18.89 5.23 -16.83
C VAL A 568 18.40 3.94 -16.20
N LYS A 569 19.28 3.17 -15.57
CA LYS A 569 18.95 1.96 -14.82
C LYS A 569 17.91 2.25 -13.73
N GLY A 570 18.06 3.40 -13.08
CA GLY A 570 17.17 3.82 -12.06
C GLY A 570 15.78 4.18 -12.51
N CYS A 571 15.68 4.82 -13.63
CA CYS A 571 14.38 5.08 -14.24
C CYS A 571 13.66 3.79 -14.63
N LEU A 572 14.41 2.76 -15.06
CA LEU A 572 13.86 1.41 -15.31
C LEU A 572 13.36 0.77 -14.02
N ASN A 573 14.15 0.83 -12.95
CA ASN A 573 13.77 0.27 -11.67
C ASN A 573 12.51 0.96 -11.12
N ALA A 574 12.43 2.29 -11.20
CA ALA A 574 11.25 3.04 -10.78
C ALA A 574 9.99 2.57 -11.53
N ARG A 575 10.06 2.43 -12.84
CA ARG A 575 8.93 1.91 -13.63
C ARG A 575 8.52 0.51 -13.21
N ASN A 576 9.49 -0.39 -13.02
CA ASN A 576 9.21 -1.77 -12.61
C ASN A 576 8.59 -1.84 -11.22
N GLN A 577 9.06 -1.02 -10.29
CA GLN A 577 8.50 -0.93 -8.95
C GLN A 577 7.07 -0.39 -8.95
N LEU A 578 6.82 0.72 -9.60
CA LEU A 578 5.46 1.28 -9.72
C LEU A 578 4.52 0.30 -10.41
N TYR A 579 4.99 -0.39 -11.47
CA TYR A 579 4.21 -1.42 -12.15
C TYR A 579 3.86 -2.60 -11.22
N ALA A 580 4.78 -2.99 -10.35
CA ALA A 580 4.51 -4.06 -9.37
C ALA A 580 3.39 -3.71 -8.38
N HIS A 581 3.06 -2.42 -8.22
CA HIS A 581 2.00 -1.91 -7.33
C HIS A 581 0.69 -1.59 -8.08
N ARG A 582 0.54 -2.00 -9.32
CA ARG A 582 -0.60 -1.61 -10.19
C ARG A 582 -1.98 -2.05 -9.70
N GLY A 583 -2.05 -2.96 -8.72
CA GLY A 583 -3.31 -3.34 -8.06
C GLY A 583 -3.83 -2.33 -7.05
N LEU A 584 -3.05 -1.28 -6.76
CA LEU A 584 -3.42 -0.20 -5.86
C LEU A 584 -3.69 1.08 -6.66
N PRO A 585 -4.47 2.03 -6.12
CA PRO A 585 -4.49 3.39 -6.65
C PRO A 585 -3.08 3.96 -6.62
N LEU A 586 -2.45 4.13 -7.79
CA LEU A 586 -1.04 4.50 -7.88
C LEU A 586 -0.75 5.92 -7.39
N GLU A 587 -1.77 6.77 -7.28
CA GLU A 587 -1.66 8.06 -6.60
C GLU A 587 -1.30 7.95 -5.12
N CYS A 588 -1.51 6.77 -4.52
CA CYS A 588 -1.08 6.44 -3.15
C CYS A 588 0.34 5.88 -3.08
N VAL A 589 0.98 5.61 -4.21
CA VAL A 589 2.31 4.99 -4.27
C VAL A 589 3.34 6.00 -4.72
N GLU A 590 4.28 6.31 -3.84
CA GLU A 590 5.33 7.29 -4.05
C GLU A 590 6.67 6.60 -4.29
N TYR A 591 7.41 7.06 -5.29
CA TYR A 591 8.78 6.62 -5.52
C TYR A 591 9.77 7.62 -4.93
N PHE A 592 10.49 7.20 -3.91
CA PHE A 592 11.48 8.03 -3.23
C PHE A 592 12.89 7.90 -3.85
N GLY A 593 13.64 8.98 -3.80
CA GLY A 593 15.08 8.96 -4.08
C GLY A 593 15.46 9.34 -5.50
N ALA A 594 14.59 10.04 -6.21
CA ALA A 594 14.97 10.69 -7.47
C ALA A 594 16.05 11.72 -7.22
N ALA A 595 17.31 11.31 -7.28
CA ALA A 595 18.41 12.23 -7.16
C ALA A 595 18.48 13.13 -8.39
N THR A 596 18.35 14.43 -8.17
CA THR A 596 18.26 15.38 -9.27
C THR A 596 19.61 15.90 -9.73
N VAL A 597 20.54 16.11 -8.81
CA VAL A 597 21.46 17.19 -9.09
C VAL A 597 22.91 17.04 -8.62
N ASN A 598 23.24 16.04 -7.84
CA ASN A 598 24.61 15.89 -7.33
C ASN A 598 25.63 15.34 -8.34
N TRP A 599 25.24 15.33 -9.59
CA TRP A 599 25.94 14.51 -10.57
C TRP A 599 26.85 15.34 -11.48
N LYS A 600 27.46 16.39 -10.98
CA LYS A 600 28.57 17.11 -11.59
C LYS A 600 28.48 17.23 -13.12
N GLY A 601 27.40 17.82 -13.60
CA GLY A 601 27.19 18.04 -15.03
C GLY A 601 26.62 16.86 -15.81
N SER A 602 26.27 15.75 -15.15
CA SER A 602 25.60 14.59 -15.80
C SER A 602 24.08 14.75 -15.94
N LEU A 603 23.48 15.77 -15.31
CA LEU A 603 22.07 16.07 -15.47
C LEU A 603 21.82 16.75 -16.82
N THR A 604 21.75 15.95 -17.86
CA THR A 604 21.39 16.42 -19.20
C THR A 604 19.90 16.67 -19.32
N PRO A 605 19.45 17.51 -20.28
CA PRO A 605 18.03 17.69 -20.58
C PRO A 605 17.28 16.37 -20.79
N GLN A 606 17.88 15.41 -21.45
CA GLN A 606 17.27 14.08 -21.65
C GLN A 606 17.10 13.32 -20.33
N VAL A 607 18.06 13.41 -19.41
CA VAL A 607 17.97 12.74 -18.10
C VAL A 607 16.86 13.38 -17.27
N GLN A 608 16.74 14.71 -17.26
CA GLN A 608 15.64 15.39 -16.57
C GLN A 608 14.27 14.96 -17.10
N ASP A 609 14.09 14.95 -18.42
CA ASP A 609 12.83 14.52 -19.03
C ASP A 609 12.53 13.05 -18.75
N ARG A 610 13.58 12.19 -18.75
CA ARG A 610 13.44 10.78 -18.41
C ARG A 610 13.00 10.58 -16.96
N GLN A 611 13.57 11.32 -16.03
CA GLN A 611 13.14 11.30 -14.64
C GLN A 611 11.65 11.65 -14.53
N VAL A 612 11.24 12.78 -15.10
CA VAL A 612 9.84 13.23 -15.08
C VAL A 612 8.89 12.16 -15.64
N CYS A 613 9.23 11.54 -16.76
CA CYS A 613 8.38 10.55 -17.42
C CYS A 613 8.40 9.19 -16.71
N SER A 614 9.58 8.67 -16.34
CA SER A 614 9.71 7.30 -15.83
C SER A 614 8.97 7.07 -14.51
N TRP A 615 8.81 8.10 -13.71
CA TRP A 615 8.11 8.03 -12.43
C TRP A 615 6.65 8.45 -12.50
N LEU A 616 6.18 8.93 -13.65
CA LEU A 616 4.80 9.34 -13.85
C LEU A 616 3.90 8.12 -14.18
N MET A 617 3.91 7.10 -13.35
CA MET A 617 2.92 6.01 -13.40
C MET A 617 1.83 6.16 -12.34
N GLY A 618 2.15 6.83 -11.24
CA GLY A 618 1.26 7.12 -10.13
C GLY A 618 1.39 8.56 -9.67
N SER A 619 1.60 8.76 -8.37
CA SER A 619 1.99 10.06 -7.85
C SER A 619 3.40 10.43 -8.31
N PRO A 620 3.75 11.72 -8.38
CA PRO A 620 5.10 12.12 -8.75
C PRO A 620 6.12 11.59 -7.77
N ALA A 621 7.32 11.31 -8.28
CA ALA A 621 8.43 10.89 -7.45
C ALA A 621 8.90 12.01 -6.51
N VAL A 622 9.50 11.61 -5.40
CA VAL A 622 10.23 12.49 -4.51
C VAL A 622 11.61 12.76 -5.10
N TYR A 623 11.86 14.01 -5.39
CA TYR A 623 13.16 14.49 -5.87
C TYR A 623 14.08 14.80 -4.69
N THR A 624 15.36 14.50 -4.85
CA THR A 624 16.38 14.74 -3.84
C THR A 624 17.60 15.40 -4.47
N GLY A 625 18.56 15.80 -3.66
CA GLY A 625 19.82 16.38 -4.12
C GLY A 625 19.93 17.88 -3.83
N ASP A 626 21.15 18.42 -4.01
CA ASP A 626 21.44 19.83 -3.79
C ASP A 626 20.98 20.68 -4.97
N LEU A 627 19.89 21.42 -4.81
CA LEU A 627 19.34 22.26 -5.86
C LEU A 627 20.27 23.42 -6.23
N ALA A 628 21.18 23.83 -5.34
CA ALA A 628 22.16 24.89 -5.64
C ALA A 628 23.17 24.48 -6.72
N SER A 629 23.29 23.19 -7.01
CA SER A 629 24.12 22.67 -8.10
C SER A 629 23.47 22.74 -9.48
N LEU A 630 22.17 23.09 -9.57
CA LEU A 630 21.46 23.21 -10.84
C LEU A 630 21.90 24.44 -11.65
N THR A 631 22.07 24.24 -12.95
CA THR A 631 22.21 25.36 -13.89
C THR A 631 20.87 26.09 -14.09
N GLN A 632 20.91 27.30 -14.58
CA GLN A 632 19.69 28.06 -14.93
C GLN A 632 18.83 27.31 -15.98
N GLU A 633 19.48 26.61 -16.89
CA GLU A 633 18.79 25.76 -17.88
C GLU A 633 18.05 24.58 -17.22
N ASN A 634 18.72 23.89 -16.26
CA ASN A 634 18.07 22.81 -15.52
C ASN A 634 16.86 23.31 -14.71
N ILE A 635 16.99 24.48 -14.05
CA ILE A 635 15.91 25.11 -13.28
C ILE A 635 14.72 25.42 -14.20
N ALA A 636 14.98 26.10 -15.32
CA ALA A 636 13.95 26.46 -16.30
C ALA A 636 13.26 25.23 -16.89
N ARG A 637 14.03 24.15 -17.12
CA ARG A 637 13.48 22.89 -17.63
C ARG A 637 12.56 22.20 -16.63
N TYR A 638 12.97 22.05 -15.37
CA TYR A 638 12.07 21.53 -14.32
C TYR A 638 10.81 22.36 -14.20
N ARG A 639 10.95 23.70 -14.18
CA ARG A 639 9.79 24.59 -14.12
C ARG A 639 8.80 24.30 -15.24
N ASN A 640 9.27 24.23 -16.47
CA ASN A 640 8.42 23.92 -17.63
C ASN A 640 7.74 22.54 -17.49
N ARG A 641 8.49 21.50 -17.10
CA ARG A 641 7.95 20.14 -16.98
C ARG A 641 6.94 20.03 -15.84
N PHE A 642 7.21 20.64 -14.71
CA PHE A 642 6.30 20.63 -13.56
C PHE A 642 5.05 21.47 -13.82
N ASP A 643 5.14 22.56 -14.54
CA ASP A 643 3.97 23.35 -14.96
C ASP A 643 3.06 22.55 -15.92
N ILE A 644 3.66 21.77 -16.85
CA ILE A 644 2.90 20.81 -17.69
C ILE A 644 2.17 19.79 -16.80
N LEU A 645 2.85 19.13 -15.86
CA LEU A 645 2.24 18.15 -14.97
C LEU A 645 1.10 18.76 -14.13
N LYS A 646 1.31 19.93 -13.55
CA LYS A 646 0.29 20.64 -12.76
C LYS A 646 -0.94 20.98 -13.59
N ARG A 647 -0.74 21.43 -14.83
CA ARG A 647 -1.83 21.72 -15.76
C ARG A 647 -2.61 20.44 -16.12
N LEU A 648 -1.92 19.36 -16.45
CA LEU A 648 -2.54 18.09 -16.78
C LEU A 648 -3.29 17.49 -15.58
N GLU A 649 -2.72 17.57 -14.38
CA GLU A 649 -3.42 17.13 -13.17
C GLU A 649 -4.70 17.94 -12.92
N LYS A 650 -4.61 19.28 -13.01
CA LYS A 650 -5.76 20.16 -12.83
C LYS A 650 -6.88 19.89 -13.87
N THR A 651 -6.50 19.55 -15.11
CA THR A 651 -7.45 19.40 -16.22
C THR A 651 -8.05 17.99 -16.28
N TYR A 652 -7.25 16.97 -16.00
CA TYR A 652 -7.61 15.57 -16.26
C TYR A 652 -7.47 14.65 -15.05
N GLY A 653 -6.84 15.09 -13.95
CA GLY A 653 -6.57 14.24 -12.78
C GLY A 653 -5.57 13.11 -13.09
N ILE A 654 -4.50 13.41 -13.83
CA ILE A 654 -3.59 12.39 -14.40
C ILE A 654 -2.97 11.44 -13.37
N TYR A 655 -2.78 11.85 -12.11
CA TYR A 655 -2.19 10.97 -11.10
C TYR A 655 -3.10 9.82 -10.70
N ARG A 656 -4.40 9.92 -10.94
CA ARG A 656 -5.41 8.90 -10.59
C ARG A 656 -5.66 7.86 -11.66
N HIS A 657 -5.01 7.99 -12.82
CA HIS A 657 -5.23 7.11 -13.97
C HIS A 657 -3.95 6.35 -14.32
N PHE A 658 -4.10 5.11 -14.70
CA PHE A 658 -2.99 4.29 -15.18
C PHE A 658 -3.50 3.20 -16.14
N GLN A 659 -3.22 3.36 -17.41
CA GLN A 659 -3.45 2.33 -18.42
C GLN A 659 -2.11 1.96 -19.05
N TYR A 660 -1.89 0.69 -19.29
CA TYR A 660 -0.63 0.22 -19.86
C TYR A 660 -0.84 -0.82 -20.97
N SER A 661 0.15 -0.95 -21.85
CA SER A 661 0.17 -1.90 -22.96
C SER A 661 1.30 -2.92 -22.80
N GLY A 662 1.29 -3.63 -21.68
CA GLY A 662 2.28 -4.65 -21.35
C GLY A 662 3.28 -4.25 -20.27
N VAL A 663 4.07 -5.21 -19.82
CA VAL A 663 5.06 -5.05 -18.76
C VAL A 663 6.18 -4.11 -19.23
N PRO A 664 6.68 -3.19 -18.37
CA PRO A 664 7.86 -2.40 -18.68
C PRO A 664 9.03 -3.30 -19.09
N THR A 665 9.72 -2.93 -20.16
CA THR A 665 10.89 -3.69 -20.64
C THR A 665 11.97 -3.74 -19.56
N PRO A 666 12.50 -4.91 -19.22
CA PRO A 666 13.58 -5.04 -18.23
C PRO A 666 14.90 -4.42 -18.68
N THR A 667 15.05 -4.22 -19.99
CA THR A 667 16.18 -3.50 -20.61
C THR A 667 15.70 -2.20 -21.22
N ASP A 668 16.53 -1.14 -21.21
CA ASP A 668 16.17 0.14 -21.83
C ASP A 668 16.32 0.09 -23.36
N THR A 669 15.69 -0.89 -23.97
CA THR A 669 15.65 -1.10 -25.42
C THR A 669 14.20 -1.06 -25.92
N GLY A 670 13.99 -0.54 -27.13
CA GLY A 670 12.66 -0.45 -27.73
C GLY A 670 11.83 0.71 -27.18
N TRP A 671 10.54 0.63 -27.46
CA TRP A 671 9.58 1.64 -27.10
C TRP A 671 8.62 1.13 -26.03
N HIS A 672 8.23 2.01 -25.08
CA HIS A 672 7.27 1.70 -24.03
C HIS A 672 6.42 2.92 -23.75
N TRP A 673 5.11 2.72 -23.56
CA TRP A 673 4.18 3.80 -23.21
C TRP A 673 3.06 3.32 -22.31
N TRP A 674 2.46 4.26 -21.60
CA TRP A 674 1.28 4.04 -20.77
C TRP A 674 0.40 5.27 -20.76
N GLY A 675 -0.89 5.06 -20.46
CA GLY A 675 -1.90 6.10 -20.40
C GLY A 675 -2.10 6.63 -18.99
N LYS A 676 -2.50 7.89 -18.93
CA LYS A 676 -3.00 8.61 -17.77
C LYS A 676 -4.28 9.32 -18.22
N LEU A 677 -5.26 8.53 -18.69
CA LEU A 677 -6.45 9.00 -19.38
C LEU A 677 -7.68 8.90 -18.48
N ASP A 678 -8.50 9.92 -18.48
CA ASP A 678 -9.79 9.92 -17.80
C ASP A 678 -10.84 9.06 -18.54
N LYS A 679 -12.05 8.94 -17.97
CA LYS A 679 -13.15 8.15 -18.56
C LYS A 679 -13.58 8.64 -19.95
N ARG A 680 -13.20 9.86 -20.37
CA ARG A 680 -13.47 10.38 -21.72
C ARG A 680 -12.40 9.97 -22.72
N GLY A 681 -11.29 9.37 -22.26
CA GLY A 681 -10.10 9.07 -23.06
C GLY A 681 -9.18 10.28 -23.23
N CYS A 682 -9.38 11.34 -22.42
CA CYS A 682 -8.56 12.56 -22.44
C CYS A 682 -7.54 12.55 -21.29
N GLY A 683 -6.39 13.17 -21.50
CA GLY A 683 -5.31 13.22 -20.52
C GLY A 683 -3.94 13.09 -21.17
N ALA A 684 -3.06 12.30 -20.55
CA ALA A 684 -1.69 12.13 -21.00
C ALA A 684 -1.38 10.69 -21.43
N VAL A 685 -0.51 10.54 -22.42
CA VAL A 685 0.17 9.28 -22.74
C VAL A 685 1.67 9.53 -22.64
N VAL A 686 2.34 8.83 -21.73
CA VAL A 686 3.78 8.93 -21.55
C VAL A 686 4.46 7.94 -22.48
N VAL A 687 5.39 8.41 -23.30
CA VAL A 687 6.11 7.58 -24.29
C VAL A 687 7.60 7.67 -24.02
N LEU A 688 8.25 6.52 -23.90
CA LEU A 688 9.70 6.40 -23.75
C LEU A 688 10.29 5.60 -24.88
N ARG A 689 11.47 6.02 -25.35
CA ARG A 689 12.31 5.25 -26.27
C ARG A 689 13.59 4.79 -25.56
N GLY A 690 13.98 3.56 -25.79
CA GLY A 690 15.26 3.02 -25.34
C GLY A 690 16.45 3.55 -26.13
N SER A 691 17.63 3.04 -25.80
CA SER A 691 18.90 3.44 -26.44
C SER A 691 19.05 2.96 -27.88
N GLN A 692 18.31 1.95 -28.28
CA GLN A 692 18.42 1.25 -29.56
C GLN A 692 17.08 1.25 -30.33
N GLY A 693 17.12 0.73 -31.56
CA GLY A 693 15.93 0.63 -32.40
C GLY A 693 15.67 1.85 -33.27
N THR A 694 14.52 1.85 -33.96
CA THR A 694 14.14 2.91 -34.90
C THR A 694 13.85 4.22 -34.21
N ASN A 695 14.09 5.34 -34.90
CA ASN A 695 13.76 6.68 -34.40
C ASN A 695 12.25 6.96 -34.40
N ASN A 696 11.48 6.20 -35.19
CA ASN A 696 10.05 6.37 -35.35
C ASN A 696 9.31 5.16 -34.78
N CYS A 697 8.19 5.41 -34.15
CA CYS A 697 7.29 4.39 -33.63
C CYS A 697 5.83 4.74 -33.95
N SER A 698 5.10 3.73 -34.35
CA SER A 698 3.66 3.76 -34.46
C SER A 698 3.07 3.50 -33.07
N VAL A 699 2.58 4.55 -32.42
CA VAL A 699 2.03 4.48 -31.06
C VAL A 699 0.54 4.14 -31.14
N ASN A 700 0.18 2.96 -30.63
CA ASN A 700 -1.23 2.60 -30.47
C ASN A 700 -1.74 2.94 -29.07
N ILE A 701 -2.95 3.46 -29.00
CA ILE A 701 -3.59 3.86 -27.74
C ILE A 701 -4.93 3.10 -27.62
N PRO A 702 -4.92 1.89 -27.08
CA PRO A 702 -6.10 1.01 -27.08
C PRO A 702 -7.21 1.46 -26.12
N TRP A 703 -6.93 2.41 -25.24
CA TRP A 703 -7.79 2.82 -24.12
C TRP A 703 -8.80 3.92 -24.48
N VAL A 704 -8.72 4.48 -25.67
CA VAL A 704 -9.61 5.55 -26.13
C VAL A 704 -10.90 4.99 -26.74
N ASP A 705 -11.96 5.81 -26.75
CA ASP A 705 -13.23 5.48 -27.40
C ASP A 705 -13.07 5.55 -28.93
N PRO A 706 -13.26 4.45 -29.67
CA PRO A 706 -13.04 4.41 -31.11
C PRO A 706 -13.93 5.38 -31.90
N ALA A 707 -15.09 5.75 -31.38
CA ALA A 707 -16.05 6.62 -32.03
C ALA A 707 -15.76 8.12 -31.84
N LYS A 708 -14.87 8.48 -30.92
CA LYS A 708 -14.53 9.89 -30.63
C LYS A 708 -13.32 10.36 -31.43
N THR A 709 -13.22 11.68 -31.58
CA THR A 709 -12.05 12.36 -32.15
C THR A 709 -11.27 13.05 -31.04
N TYR A 710 -9.95 13.01 -31.13
CA TYR A 710 -9.02 13.57 -30.16
C TYR A 710 -8.03 14.50 -30.90
N ALA A 711 -7.77 15.67 -30.33
CA ALA A 711 -6.62 16.49 -30.69
C ALA A 711 -5.42 15.97 -29.92
N VAL A 712 -4.31 15.69 -30.61
CA VAL A 712 -3.09 15.14 -30.03
C VAL A 712 -1.95 16.15 -30.16
N ALA A 713 -1.24 16.39 -29.05
CA ALA A 713 -0.07 17.27 -29.02
C ALA A 713 1.10 16.60 -28.26
N ALA A 714 2.33 16.79 -28.74
CA ALA A 714 3.58 16.42 -28.12
C ALA A 714 4.06 17.59 -27.24
N LEU A 715 3.95 17.44 -25.91
CA LEU A 715 4.09 18.56 -24.98
C LEU A 715 5.54 19.00 -24.76
N PHE A 716 6.49 18.04 -24.77
CA PHE A 716 7.91 18.36 -24.59
C PHE A 716 8.51 19.00 -25.84
N GLN A 717 8.02 18.63 -27.01
CA GLN A 717 8.39 19.22 -28.28
C GLN A 717 7.57 20.49 -28.60
N ASN A 718 6.53 20.76 -27.81
CA ASN A 718 5.57 21.85 -28.06
C ASN A 718 4.99 21.82 -29.49
N GLN A 719 4.55 20.62 -29.93
CA GLN A 719 4.11 20.38 -31.31
C GLN A 719 2.70 19.78 -31.36
N PRO A 720 1.75 20.40 -32.06
CA PRO A 720 0.49 19.73 -32.39
C PRO A 720 0.76 18.62 -33.41
N LEU A 721 0.21 17.42 -33.14
CA LEU A 721 0.33 16.26 -34.04
C LEU A 721 -0.89 16.08 -34.94
N GLY A 722 -2.01 16.72 -34.63
CA GLY A 722 -3.22 16.70 -35.45
C GLY A 722 -4.44 16.08 -34.73
N LEU A 723 -5.48 15.86 -35.55
CA LEU A 723 -6.73 15.23 -35.12
C LEU A 723 -6.72 13.74 -35.51
N PHE A 724 -7.09 12.89 -34.56
CA PHE A 724 -7.19 11.46 -34.78
C PHE A 724 -8.53 10.94 -34.25
N THR A 725 -9.18 10.05 -34.99
CA THR A 725 -10.27 9.26 -34.41
C THR A 725 -9.70 8.24 -33.41
N GLY A 726 -10.48 7.86 -32.43
CA GLY A 726 -10.04 6.82 -31.49
C GLY A 726 -9.77 5.48 -32.18
N ALA A 727 -10.48 5.19 -33.29
CA ALA A 727 -10.15 4.03 -34.12
C ALA A 727 -8.73 4.13 -34.71
N GLN A 728 -8.36 5.29 -35.26
CA GLN A 728 -7.00 5.52 -35.76
C GLN A 728 -5.93 5.38 -34.67
N LEU A 729 -6.20 5.92 -33.47
CA LEU A 729 -5.27 5.78 -32.32
C LEU A 729 -5.11 4.33 -31.87
N ARG A 730 -6.20 3.56 -31.88
CA ARG A 730 -6.15 2.11 -31.56
C ARG A 730 -5.37 1.32 -32.61
N GLU A 731 -5.45 1.69 -33.87
CA GLU A 731 -4.71 1.07 -34.97
C GLU A 731 -3.24 1.50 -35.04
N GLY A 732 -2.80 2.43 -34.19
CA GLY A 732 -1.44 2.92 -34.19
C GLY A 732 -1.11 3.84 -35.39
N LYS A 733 -2.07 4.63 -35.86
CA LYS A 733 -1.82 5.61 -36.93
C LYS A 733 -1.03 6.84 -36.48
N LEU A 734 -0.84 6.98 -35.15
CA LEU A 734 -0.01 8.04 -34.59
C LEU A 734 1.48 7.67 -34.68
N ASN A 735 2.22 8.40 -35.52
CA ASN A 735 3.66 8.23 -35.66
C ASN A 735 4.39 9.27 -34.82
N LEU A 736 5.29 8.80 -33.95
CA LEU A 736 6.12 9.64 -33.08
C LEU A 736 7.61 9.40 -33.37
N ALA A 737 8.36 10.47 -33.52
CA ALA A 737 9.81 10.44 -33.67
C ALA A 737 10.49 10.91 -32.38
N LEU A 738 11.36 10.07 -31.81
CA LEU A 738 12.18 10.43 -30.65
C LEU A 738 13.64 10.05 -30.90
N PRO A 739 14.61 10.83 -30.41
CA PRO A 739 16.02 10.43 -30.41
C PRO A 739 16.26 9.23 -29.48
N PRO A 740 17.40 8.55 -29.56
CA PRO A 740 17.78 7.52 -28.58
C PRO A 740 17.66 8.06 -27.15
N LEU A 741 17.07 7.25 -26.26
CA LEU A 741 16.74 7.62 -24.88
C LEU A 741 15.77 8.82 -24.77
N GLY A 742 15.07 9.15 -25.84
CA GLY A 742 14.06 10.20 -25.85
C GLY A 742 12.78 9.82 -25.12
N GLN A 743 12.03 10.82 -24.74
CA GLN A 743 10.73 10.69 -24.07
C GLN A 743 9.80 11.83 -24.47
N GLU A 744 8.50 11.58 -24.38
CA GLU A 744 7.46 12.55 -24.68
C GLU A 744 6.23 12.33 -23.78
N ILE A 745 5.49 13.38 -23.52
CA ILE A 745 4.14 13.31 -22.99
C ILE A 745 3.20 13.79 -24.09
N LEU A 746 2.37 12.89 -24.59
CA LEU A 746 1.30 13.22 -25.53
C LEU A 746 0.06 13.62 -24.74
N GLU A 747 -0.49 14.79 -25.04
CA GLU A 747 -1.79 15.20 -24.53
C GLU A 747 -2.87 14.78 -25.52
N LEU A 748 -3.90 14.12 -25.03
CA LEU A 748 -5.14 13.85 -25.74
C LEU A 748 -6.23 14.75 -25.18
N SER A 749 -6.79 15.62 -26.02
CA SER A 749 -7.85 16.54 -25.62
C SER A 749 -9.05 16.47 -26.60
N PRO A 750 -10.25 16.93 -26.18
CA PRO A 750 -11.32 17.13 -27.14
C PRO A 750 -10.86 18.06 -28.27
N PRO A 751 -11.35 17.89 -29.52
CA PRO A 751 -11.09 18.87 -30.55
C PRO A 751 -11.57 20.26 -30.10
N THR A 752 -10.75 21.28 -30.31
CA THR A 752 -11.24 22.66 -30.18
C THR A 752 -12.21 22.94 -31.32
N GLU A 753 -13.41 23.42 -31.01
CA GLU A 753 -14.41 23.87 -31.97
C GLU A 753 -13.89 25.01 -32.87
#